data_7c8e78a3b791b223e71cee8df657e75f
#
_entry.id   7c8e78a3b791b223e71cee8df657e75f
#
_cell.length_a   1.000
_cell.length_b   1.000
_cell.length_c   1.000
_cell.angle_alpha   90.00
_cell.angle_beta   90.00
_cell.angle_gamma   90.00
#
_symmetry.space_group_name_H-M   'P 1'
#
loop_
_entity.id
_entity.type
_entity.pdbx_description
1 polymer ?
#
loop_
_entity_poly.entity_id
_entity_poly.type
_entity_poly.pdbx_seq_one_letter_code
_entity_poly.pdbx_strand_id
1 'polypeptide(L)'
;MTRSSRKTVTATALIAGAAMIAAALTSGVAAADTTEQAPAEVQAVAGALPVQLSADQRGELLAVADAAKAETARSLGLGSEEALIAKSVTKDADGSVHTRYERTYAGLPVLGGDLVVHTAPDGSTSGVTKATEADIAVDTTAKESADSARTFALGSAEGAQVEEPAADNARKVVWAASGTPTLAWETVVTGTQEDGTPSELHVITDANTGKKLFEYQGIETGIGNSQYSGQVTIGTTAAGSGFAMTDNTRGGHSTYDLNGTSGTRTLVTNPTDTWGDGTVANRQTAAVDAAYGAQLTWDYYKNVHGRNGIKDDGVGAYTRVHYGKNYVNAFWSDSCFCMTYGDGAGNTHPLTSIDVGAHEMTHGVTSATANLIYSGESGGLNEATSDIMASAIEFWAGNPQDKGDYLVGEKIDIYGTGAPLRYMDKPSKDGRSRDAWSADLGSIDVHYSSGPANHWFYLASEGSGAKTVNGVNYDSPTSDGLSVTGIGRDAAAKIWYRALTTYMTSSTNYAAARVATLKAAADLYGQTSTTYMNAANAWAAINVGPRVIDGIMLDSVASQVTAVDVPAELQLHAINFNPGQLTFHATGLPDGLKLHPVTGRITGTPTTPGTYTVTVDAKASHHSNSVTTFTWKVARAVVENTTRTPIPDAGAAVFSDIVVDRLAGQAPSDLKVAVDIKHTWRGDLVIDLVGPNGTVYSLKKSNVGDSADNVFETYTVDASAQPANGTWRLKVQDMYRGDSGYIDGWKLVF
;
A
#
# COMPACT_ATOMS: atom_id res chain seq x y z
N MET A 1 49.08 -6.71 37.07
CA MET A 1 48.41 -5.51 36.49
C MET A 1 48.40 -5.69 34.98
N THR A 2 47.36 -6.34 34.45
CA THR A 2 47.16 -6.53 33.01
C THR A 2 45.71 -6.10 32.70
N ARG A 3 45.58 -5.01 31.98
CA ARG A 3 44.29 -4.48 31.52
C ARG A 3 43.82 -5.36 30.37
N SER A 4 42.69 -6.03 30.58
CA SER A 4 41.88 -6.67 29.54
C SER A 4 41.09 -5.58 28.81
N SER A 5 41.37 -5.39 27.53
CA SER A 5 40.59 -4.57 26.63
C SER A 5 39.37 -5.34 26.18
N ARG A 6 38.20 -5.00 26.69
CA ARG A 6 36.92 -5.43 26.11
C ARG A 6 36.73 -4.70 24.78
N LYS A 7 36.74 -5.44 23.70
CA LYS A 7 36.29 -4.96 22.39
C LYS A 7 34.76 -4.86 22.42
N THR A 8 34.28 -3.64 22.39
CA THR A 8 32.87 -3.33 22.12
C THR A 8 32.62 -3.70 20.66
N VAL A 9 31.84 -4.72 20.40
CA VAL A 9 31.33 -5.01 19.07
C VAL A 9 30.11 -4.10 18.89
N THR A 10 30.29 -3.07 18.10
CA THR A 10 29.24 -2.12 17.76
C THR A 10 28.26 -2.81 16.80
N ALA A 11 26.99 -2.83 17.16
CA ALA A 11 25.88 -3.31 16.33
C ALA A 11 25.67 -2.34 15.13
N THR A 12 26.46 -2.50 14.09
CA THR A 12 26.36 -1.69 12.86
C THR A 12 25.86 -2.52 11.66
N ALA A 13 25.45 -3.77 11.88
CA ALA A 13 25.14 -4.70 10.79
C ALA A 13 23.68 -4.58 10.24
N LEU A 14 22.77 -3.88 10.94
CA LEU A 14 21.34 -3.79 10.52
C LEU A 14 21.03 -2.69 9.49
N ILE A 15 21.96 -1.79 9.20
CA ILE A 15 21.72 -0.64 8.31
C ILE A 15 22.05 -0.94 6.84
N ALA A 16 22.81 -2.00 6.55
CA ALA A 16 23.30 -2.27 5.20
C ALA A 16 22.29 -2.93 4.24
N GLY A 17 21.27 -3.62 4.77
CA GLY A 17 20.31 -4.36 3.94
C GLY A 17 19.25 -3.48 3.25
N ALA A 18 18.76 -2.45 3.94
CA ALA A 18 17.71 -1.57 3.41
C ALA A 18 18.24 -0.53 2.39
N ALA A 19 19.53 -0.19 2.46
CA ALA A 19 20.11 0.83 1.58
C ALA A 19 20.37 0.35 0.13
N MET A 20 20.43 -0.94 -0.12
CA MET A 20 20.73 -1.49 -1.46
C MET A 20 19.52 -1.54 -2.40
N ILE A 21 18.30 -1.49 -1.89
CA ILE A 21 17.08 -1.54 -2.73
C ILE A 21 16.69 -0.14 -3.25
N ALA A 22 17.04 0.92 -2.53
CA ALA A 22 16.75 2.30 -2.94
C ALA A 22 17.68 2.82 -4.07
N ALA A 23 18.84 2.16 -4.32
CA ALA A 23 19.81 2.61 -5.33
C ALA A 23 19.50 2.15 -6.76
N ALA A 24 18.49 1.31 -6.98
CA ALA A 24 18.14 0.78 -8.31
C ALA A 24 17.17 1.65 -9.12
N LEU A 25 16.70 2.79 -8.60
CA LEU A 25 15.70 3.63 -9.28
C LEU A 25 16.17 5.04 -9.69
N THR A 26 17.47 5.36 -9.57
CA THR A 26 18.00 6.59 -10.16
C THR A 26 19.01 6.26 -11.26
N SER A 27 18.52 6.07 -12.47
CA SER A 27 19.34 6.00 -13.65
C SER A 27 19.67 7.41 -14.15
N GLY A 28 20.95 7.68 -14.28
CA GLY A 28 21.47 8.72 -15.14
C GLY A 28 22.70 9.45 -14.61
N VAL A 29 23.86 9.03 -14.97
CA VAL A 29 24.97 9.67 -15.67
C VAL A 29 26.31 8.98 -15.37
N ALA A 30 26.83 8.41 -16.44
CA ALA A 30 28.20 8.13 -16.92
C ALA A 30 29.40 7.84 -15.97
N ALA A 31 29.93 6.64 -16.22
CA ALA A 31 31.29 6.21 -16.54
C ALA A 31 32.36 6.17 -15.46
N ALA A 32 32.80 4.96 -15.16
CA ALA A 32 34.19 4.55 -15.33
C ALA A 32 34.32 3.02 -15.21
N ASP A 33 35.01 2.50 -16.15
CA ASP A 33 35.38 1.13 -16.47
C ASP A 33 36.22 0.44 -15.39
N THR A 34 35.77 -0.72 -14.86
CA THR A 34 36.68 -1.79 -14.39
C THR A 34 35.98 -3.14 -14.63
N THR A 35 36.49 -3.86 -15.58
CA THR A 35 36.15 -5.22 -15.93
C THR A 35 36.45 -6.19 -14.80
N GLU A 36 35.38 -6.72 -14.15
CA GLU A 36 35.44 -8.01 -13.48
C GLU A 36 34.31 -8.88 -14.04
N GLN A 37 34.68 -9.96 -14.70
CA GLN A 37 33.82 -10.88 -15.42
C GLN A 37 32.92 -11.62 -14.43
N ALA A 38 31.65 -11.26 -14.38
CA ALA A 38 30.61 -12.04 -13.73
C ALA A 38 30.43 -13.39 -14.47
N PRO A 39 30.15 -14.50 -13.78
CA PRO A 39 29.88 -15.78 -14.42
C PRO A 39 28.67 -15.64 -15.34
N ALA A 40 28.75 -16.23 -16.52
CA ALA A 40 27.73 -16.16 -17.57
C ALA A 40 26.34 -16.47 -17.00
N GLU A 41 25.48 -15.47 -16.92
CA GLU A 41 24.04 -15.65 -16.84
C GLU A 41 23.64 -16.53 -18.04
N VAL A 42 23.00 -17.66 -17.75
CA VAL A 42 22.23 -18.36 -18.75
C VAL A 42 21.13 -17.35 -19.16
N GLN A 43 21.32 -16.67 -20.27
CA GLN A 43 20.28 -15.85 -20.87
C GLN A 43 19.08 -16.77 -21.12
N ALA A 44 18.07 -16.70 -20.28
CA ALA A 44 16.76 -17.21 -20.60
C ALA A 44 16.40 -16.56 -21.95
N VAL A 45 16.12 -17.39 -22.95
CA VAL A 45 15.70 -16.93 -24.29
C VAL A 45 14.53 -15.98 -24.03
N ALA A 46 14.68 -14.72 -24.43
CA ALA A 46 13.70 -13.67 -24.21
C ALA A 46 12.42 -13.97 -25.02
N GLY A 47 11.60 -14.89 -24.60
CA GLY A 47 10.46 -15.40 -25.33
C GLY A 47 9.82 -16.61 -24.63
N ALA A 48 10.56 -17.23 -23.71
CA ALA A 48 10.09 -18.43 -23.00
C ALA A 48 9.55 -18.15 -21.59
N LEU A 49 9.38 -16.87 -21.18
CA LEU A 49 8.86 -16.51 -19.86
C LEU A 49 7.44 -15.96 -19.99
N PRO A 50 6.50 -16.43 -19.16
CA PRO A 50 5.14 -15.93 -19.15
C PRO A 50 5.09 -14.45 -18.78
N VAL A 51 4.29 -13.68 -19.53
CA VAL A 51 3.94 -12.30 -19.17
C VAL A 51 2.78 -12.30 -18.20
N GLN A 52 2.78 -11.31 -17.30
CA GLN A 52 1.66 -11.14 -16.41
C GLN A 52 0.48 -10.52 -17.16
N LEU A 53 -0.63 -11.24 -17.21
CA LEU A 53 -1.88 -10.79 -17.81
C LEU A 53 -2.77 -10.16 -16.74
N SER A 54 -3.39 -9.03 -17.04
CA SER A 54 -4.50 -8.53 -16.24
C SER A 54 -5.71 -9.49 -16.32
N ALA A 55 -6.66 -9.38 -15.40
CA ALA A 55 -7.90 -10.16 -15.43
C ALA A 55 -8.66 -9.99 -16.77
N ASP A 56 -8.74 -8.76 -17.25
CA ASP A 56 -9.39 -8.44 -18.53
C ASP A 56 -8.66 -9.08 -19.71
N GLN A 57 -7.34 -8.96 -19.80
CA GLN A 57 -6.52 -9.57 -20.86
C GLN A 57 -6.65 -11.11 -20.85
N ARG A 58 -6.69 -11.70 -19.67
CA ARG A 58 -6.89 -13.14 -19.52
C ARG A 58 -8.29 -13.54 -19.99
N GLY A 59 -9.31 -12.77 -19.59
CA GLY A 59 -10.69 -12.96 -20.01
C GLY A 59 -10.87 -12.88 -21.53
N GLU A 60 -10.22 -11.90 -22.18
CA GLU A 60 -10.23 -11.77 -23.64
C GLU A 60 -9.58 -12.97 -24.35
N LEU A 61 -8.42 -13.42 -23.88
CA LEU A 61 -7.74 -14.59 -24.46
C LEU A 61 -8.55 -15.88 -24.26
N LEU A 62 -9.17 -16.06 -23.10
CA LEU A 62 -10.06 -17.19 -22.85
C LEU A 62 -11.31 -17.14 -23.74
N ALA A 63 -11.90 -15.96 -23.94
CA ALA A 63 -13.04 -15.81 -24.86
C ALA A 63 -12.67 -16.15 -26.32
N VAL A 64 -11.48 -15.75 -26.76
CA VAL A 64 -10.95 -16.13 -28.08
C VAL A 64 -10.77 -17.64 -28.18
N ALA A 65 -10.17 -18.26 -27.18
CA ALA A 65 -9.97 -19.71 -27.13
C ALA A 65 -11.31 -20.48 -27.09
N ASP A 66 -12.29 -19.99 -26.34
CA ASP A 66 -13.61 -20.60 -26.27
C ASP A 66 -14.40 -20.44 -27.58
N ALA A 67 -14.25 -19.33 -28.26
CA ALA A 67 -14.83 -19.13 -29.60
C ALA A 67 -14.24 -20.10 -30.66
N ALA A 68 -12.92 -20.41 -30.54
CA ALA A 68 -12.20 -21.30 -31.45
C ALA A 68 -12.29 -22.80 -31.09
N LYS A 69 -12.81 -23.15 -29.94
CA LYS A 69 -12.75 -24.54 -29.37
C LYS A 69 -13.21 -25.65 -30.30
N ALA A 70 -14.27 -25.42 -31.07
CA ALA A 70 -14.80 -26.42 -32.00
C ALA A 70 -13.89 -26.65 -33.22
N GLU A 71 -13.19 -25.61 -33.69
CA GLU A 71 -12.21 -25.75 -34.75
C GLU A 71 -10.94 -26.42 -34.21
N THR A 72 -10.50 -26.00 -33.00
CA THR A 72 -9.40 -26.65 -32.30
C THR A 72 -9.64 -28.14 -32.12
N ALA A 73 -10.81 -28.55 -31.63
CA ALA A 73 -11.16 -29.98 -31.46
C ALA A 73 -11.03 -30.73 -32.79
N ARG A 74 -11.56 -30.20 -33.89
CA ARG A 74 -11.45 -30.79 -35.22
C ARG A 74 -10.00 -30.90 -35.72
N SER A 75 -9.21 -29.86 -35.53
CA SER A 75 -7.78 -29.84 -35.92
C SER A 75 -6.95 -30.88 -35.15
N LEU A 76 -7.35 -31.19 -33.93
CA LEU A 76 -6.73 -32.21 -33.09
C LEU A 76 -7.22 -33.63 -33.37
N GLY A 77 -8.18 -33.82 -34.30
CA GLY A 77 -8.72 -35.10 -34.64
C GLY A 77 -9.63 -35.72 -33.56
N LEU A 78 -10.21 -34.91 -32.68
CA LEU A 78 -11.11 -35.40 -31.64
C LEU A 78 -12.41 -35.89 -32.24
N GLY A 79 -13.01 -36.92 -31.65
CA GLY A 79 -14.27 -37.52 -32.11
C GLY A 79 -15.46 -36.57 -32.10
N SER A 80 -16.51 -36.87 -32.86
CA SER A 80 -17.71 -36.02 -33.00
C SER A 80 -18.46 -35.77 -31.67
N GLU A 81 -18.35 -36.69 -30.72
CA GLU A 81 -18.96 -36.62 -29.39
C GLU A 81 -18.07 -35.85 -28.38
N GLU A 82 -16.86 -35.48 -28.82
CA GLU A 82 -15.92 -34.78 -27.98
C GLU A 82 -16.00 -33.27 -28.16
N ALA A 83 -15.88 -32.53 -27.06
CA ALA A 83 -15.81 -31.06 -27.06
C ALA A 83 -14.75 -30.56 -26.08
N LEU A 84 -14.28 -29.32 -26.31
CA LEU A 84 -13.30 -28.64 -25.49
C LEU A 84 -13.95 -27.52 -24.69
N ILE A 85 -13.43 -27.28 -23.48
CA ILE A 85 -13.79 -26.17 -22.62
C ILE A 85 -12.49 -25.46 -22.25
N ALA A 86 -12.32 -24.20 -22.65
CA ALA A 86 -11.13 -23.41 -22.30
C ALA A 86 -11.15 -23.08 -20.80
N LYS A 87 -10.07 -23.42 -20.06
CA LYS A 87 -9.97 -23.27 -18.61
C LYS A 87 -8.97 -22.23 -18.17
N SER A 88 -7.81 -22.23 -18.79
CA SER A 88 -6.78 -21.26 -18.45
C SER A 88 -5.93 -20.93 -19.67
N VAL A 89 -5.29 -19.76 -19.61
CA VAL A 89 -4.40 -19.28 -20.65
C VAL A 89 -3.14 -18.66 -20.03
N THR A 90 -2.00 -18.99 -20.61
CA THR A 90 -0.71 -18.36 -20.33
C THR A 90 -0.18 -17.76 -21.61
N LYS A 91 0.39 -16.57 -21.57
CA LYS A 91 1.03 -15.92 -22.72
C LYS A 91 2.48 -15.64 -22.38
N ASP A 92 3.37 -16.00 -23.29
CA ASP A 92 4.79 -15.74 -23.16
C ASP A 92 5.19 -14.39 -23.76
N ALA A 93 6.37 -13.90 -23.40
CA ALA A 93 6.88 -12.61 -23.84
C ALA A 93 7.14 -12.53 -25.36
N ASP A 94 7.36 -13.69 -26.03
CA ASP A 94 7.47 -13.79 -27.48
C ASP A 94 6.12 -13.70 -28.20
N GLY A 95 5.02 -13.69 -27.45
CA GLY A 95 3.66 -13.66 -27.98
C GLY A 95 3.00 -15.05 -28.10
N SER A 96 3.73 -16.14 -27.83
CA SER A 96 3.15 -17.49 -27.77
C SER A 96 2.07 -17.59 -26.72
N VAL A 97 1.02 -18.38 -26.99
CA VAL A 97 -0.11 -18.56 -26.09
C VAL A 97 -0.33 -20.05 -25.83
N HIS A 98 -0.45 -20.40 -24.55
CA HIS A 98 -0.70 -21.78 -24.11
C HIS A 98 -2.08 -21.84 -23.48
N THR A 99 -3.01 -22.53 -24.15
CA THR A 99 -4.39 -22.65 -23.70
C THR A 99 -4.65 -24.06 -23.18
N ARG A 100 -5.05 -24.17 -21.91
CA ARG A 100 -5.49 -25.44 -21.34
C ARG A 100 -6.97 -25.62 -21.58
N TYR A 101 -7.30 -26.80 -22.07
CA TYR A 101 -8.67 -27.23 -22.29
C TYR A 101 -8.99 -28.49 -21.45
N GLU A 102 -10.17 -28.50 -20.86
CA GLU A 102 -10.82 -29.75 -20.43
C GLU A 102 -11.55 -30.36 -21.63
N ARG A 103 -11.63 -31.70 -21.65
CA ARG A 103 -12.43 -32.46 -22.63
C ARG A 103 -13.76 -32.87 -22.04
N THR A 104 -14.77 -32.90 -22.89
CA THR A 104 -16.03 -33.58 -22.60
C THR A 104 -16.29 -34.58 -23.71
N TYR A 105 -17.00 -35.68 -23.38
CA TYR A 105 -17.45 -36.69 -24.30
C TYR A 105 -18.96 -36.94 -24.13
N ALA A 106 -19.76 -36.77 -25.17
CA ALA A 106 -21.21 -36.79 -25.10
C ALA A 106 -21.78 -35.94 -23.96
N GLY A 107 -21.15 -34.78 -23.67
CA GLY A 107 -21.50 -33.87 -22.60
C GLY A 107 -21.00 -34.25 -21.20
N LEU A 108 -20.35 -35.40 -21.02
CA LEU A 108 -19.75 -35.85 -19.77
C LEU A 108 -18.32 -35.34 -19.63
N PRO A 109 -17.87 -34.88 -18.46
CA PRO A 109 -16.47 -34.54 -18.20
C PRO A 109 -15.55 -35.75 -18.45
N VAL A 110 -14.39 -35.52 -19.04
CA VAL A 110 -13.34 -36.53 -19.22
C VAL A 110 -12.22 -36.27 -18.22
N LEU A 111 -12.21 -37.04 -17.14
CA LEU A 111 -11.15 -36.95 -16.12
C LEU A 111 -9.85 -37.61 -16.64
N GLY A 112 -8.75 -36.91 -16.58
CA GLY A 112 -7.48 -37.29 -17.20
C GLY A 112 -7.52 -37.21 -18.74
N GLY A 113 -8.38 -36.35 -19.28
CA GLY A 113 -8.47 -36.07 -20.73
C GLY A 113 -8.10 -34.64 -21.12
N ASP A 114 -7.65 -33.83 -20.19
CA ASP A 114 -7.24 -32.43 -20.44
C ASP A 114 -6.06 -32.34 -21.41
N LEU A 115 -5.95 -31.20 -22.07
CA LEU A 115 -4.86 -30.94 -23.01
C LEU A 115 -4.47 -29.45 -23.01
N VAL A 116 -3.24 -29.18 -23.41
CA VAL A 116 -2.73 -27.83 -23.61
C VAL A 116 -2.38 -27.64 -25.07
N VAL A 117 -2.98 -26.67 -25.72
CA VAL A 117 -2.63 -26.24 -27.08
C VAL A 117 -1.64 -25.10 -27.02
N HIS A 118 -0.51 -25.29 -27.67
CA HIS A 118 0.54 -24.29 -27.77
C HIS A 118 0.40 -23.56 -29.11
N THR A 119 0.17 -22.25 -29.06
CA THR A 119 -0.05 -21.39 -30.23
C THR A 119 1.14 -20.45 -30.39
N ALA A 120 1.77 -20.44 -31.54
CA ALA A 120 2.86 -19.54 -31.87
C ALA A 120 2.37 -18.09 -32.04
N PRO A 121 3.27 -17.08 -32.03
CA PRO A 121 2.90 -15.67 -32.18
C PRO A 121 2.14 -15.32 -33.46
N ASP A 122 2.29 -16.12 -34.51
CA ASP A 122 1.57 -15.98 -35.81
C ASP A 122 0.15 -16.61 -35.78
N GLY A 123 -0.25 -17.18 -34.64
CA GLY A 123 -1.55 -17.84 -34.46
C GLY A 123 -1.59 -19.31 -34.90
N SER A 124 -0.50 -19.87 -35.42
CA SER A 124 -0.43 -21.30 -35.78
C SER A 124 -0.25 -22.18 -34.54
N THR A 125 -0.77 -23.41 -34.58
CA THR A 125 -0.51 -24.41 -33.53
C THR A 125 0.92 -24.92 -33.62
N SER A 126 1.73 -24.64 -32.60
CA SER A 126 3.12 -25.08 -32.51
C SER A 126 3.29 -26.43 -31.81
N GLY A 127 2.27 -26.92 -31.13
CA GLY A 127 2.26 -28.21 -30.43
C GLY A 127 1.03 -28.42 -29.56
N VAL A 128 0.85 -29.66 -29.08
CA VAL A 128 -0.21 -30.02 -28.14
C VAL A 128 0.35 -30.99 -27.11
N THR A 129 0.10 -30.71 -25.84
CA THR A 129 0.36 -31.65 -24.75
C THR A 129 -0.96 -32.26 -24.31
N LYS A 130 -1.09 -33.57 -24.32
CA LYS A 130 -2.32 -34.30 -23.95
C LYS A 130 -2.10 -35.15 -22.70
N ALA A 131 -3.10 -35.21 -21.81
CA ALA A 131 -3.09 -36.09 -20.64
C ALA A 131 -3.28 -37.55 -21.05
N THR A 132 -3.99 -37.82 -22.14
CA THR A 132 -4.16 -39.16 -22.73
C THR A 132 -4.13 -39.09 -24.26
N GLU A 133 -3.49 -40.07 -24.89
CA GLU A 133 -3.53 -40.25 -26.34
C GLU A 133 -4.65 -41.23 -26.78
N ALA A 134 -5.41 -41.80 -25.81
CA ALA A 134 -6.47 -42.74 -26.12
C ALA A 134 -7.65 -42.07 -26.83
N ASP A 135 -8.16 -42.72 -27.86
CA ASP A 135 -9.45 -42.37 -28.47
C ASP A 135 -10.60 -42.68 -27.49
N ILE A 136 -11.51 -41.73 -27.32
CA ILE A 136 -12.66 -41.93 -26.45
C ILE A 136 -13.82 -42.45 -27.23
N ALA A 137 -14.19 -43.73 -26.98
CA ALA A 137 -15.33 -44.41 -27.57
C ALA A 137 -16.03 -45.25 -26.48
N VAL A 138 -16.86 -44.59 -25.67
CA VAL A 138 -17.48 -45.18 -24.46
C VAL A 138 -18.99 -45.13 -24.58
N ASP A 139 -19.67 -46.28 -24.30
CA ASP A 139 -21.13 -46.26 -24.10
C ASP A 139 -21.46 -45.46 -22.82
N THR A 140 -22.27 -44.42 -22.94
CA THR A 140 -22.65 -43.53 -21.83
C THR A 140 -23.83 -44.05 -20.99
N THR A 141 -24.28 -45.27 -21.24
CA THR A 141 -25.35 -45.95 -20.48
C THR A 141 -24.74 -46.68 -19.29
N ALA A 142 -24.94 -46.15 -18.09
CA ALA A 142 -24.49 -46.80 -16.86
C ALA A 142 -25.39 -47.98 -16.49
N LYS A 143 -24.79 -49.08 -16.01
CA LYS A 143 -25.52 -50.25 -15.43
C LYS A 143 -25.69 -50.10 -13.91
N GLU A 144 -24.71 -49.48 -13.26
CA GLU A 144 -24.77 -49.16 -11.83
C GLU A 144 -25.42 -47.77 -11.63
N SER A 145 -26.18 -47.64 -10.54
CA SER A 145 -26.84 -46.36 -10.21
C SER A 145 -25.89 -45.35 -9.52
N ALA A 146 -26.24 -44.08 -9.57
CA ALA A 146 -25.56 -43.03 -8.82
C ALA A 146 -25.59 -43.28 -7.29
N ASP A 147 -26.71 -43.82 -6.78
CA ASP A 147 -26.84 -44.17 -5.36
C ASP A 147 -25.93 -45.34 -4.95
N SER A 148 -25.74 -46.36 -5.85
CA SER A 148 -24.74 -47.41 -5.61
C SER A 148 -23.34 -46.87 -5.52
N ALA A 149 -22.96 -45.95 -6.42
CA ALA A 149 -21.66 -45.30 -6.42
C ALA A 149 -21.45 -44.44 -5.17
N ARG A 150 -22.47 -43.68 -4.77
CA ARG A 150 -22.44 -42.88 -3.55
C ARG A 150 -22.28 -43.74 -2.29
N THR A 151 -23.00 -44.83 -2.19
CA THR A 151 -22.89 -45.76 -1.06
C THR A 151 -21.50 -46.40 -1.01
N PHE A 152 -20.95 -46.76 -2.16
CA PHE A 152 -19.60 -47.29 -2.27
C PHE A 152 -18.54 -46.24 -1.81
N ALA A 153 -18.71 -44.99 -2.23
CA ALA A 153 -17.79 -43.89 -1.88
C ALA A 153 -17.80 -43.61 -0.37
N LEU A 154 -18.95 -43.62 0.30
CA LEU A 154 -19.04 -43.52 1.75
C LEU A 154 -18.28 -44.64 2.46
N GLY A 155 -18.44 -45.90 1.98
CA GLY A 155 -17.66 -47.02 2.52
C GLY A 155 -16.17 -46.92 2.25
N SER A 156 -15.73 -46.29 1.15
CA SER A 156 -14.31 -45.96 0.89
C SER A 156 -13.81 -44.94 1.88
N ALA A 157 -14.57 -43.89 2.17
CA ALA A 157 -14.20 -42.85 3.14
C ALA A 157 -14.11 -43.39 4.56
N GLU A 158 -15.03 -44.26 4.98
CA GLU A 158 -14.95 -44.98 6.26
C GLU A 158 -13.70 -45.85 6.33
N GLY A 159 -13.34 -46.54 5.24
CA GLY A 159 -12.12 -47.32 5.11
C GLY A 159 -10.84 -46.47 5.14
N ALA A 160 -10.92 -45.24 4.72
CA ALA A 160 -9.86 -44.22 4.80
C ALA A 160 -9.87 -43.41 6.11
N GLN A 161 -10.67 -43.81 7.10
CA GLN A 161 -10.78 -43.18 8.43
C GLN A 161 -11.22 -41.71 8.39
N VAL A 162 -12.05 -41.35 7.42
CA VAL A 162 -12.66 -40.02 7.37
C VAL A 162 -13.79 -39.94 8.41
N GLU A 163 -13.68 -38.98 9.33
CA GLU A 163 -14.71 -38.72 10.33
C GLU A 163 -15.85 -37.88 9.73
N GLU A 164 -17.07 -38.13 10.17
CA GLU A 164 -18.31 -37.46 9.70
C GLU A 164 -18.43 -37.41 8.16
N PRO A 165 -18.26 -38.54 7.43
CA PRO A 165 -18.25 -38.51 5.97
C PRO A 165 -19.61 -38.12 5.40
N ALA A 166 -19.61 -37.17 4.49
CA ALA A 166 -20.78 -36.73 3.73
C ALA A 166 -20.48 -36.78 2.24
N ALA A 167 -21.28 -37.56 1.48
CA ALA A 167 -21.06 -37.69 0.06
C ALA A 167 -22.03 -36.82 -0.75
N ASP A 168 -21.50 -36.13 -1.76
CA ASP A 168 -22.25 -35.42 -2.78
C ASP A 168 -23.00 -36.42 -3.70
N ASN A 169 -23.87 -35.91 -4.58
CA ASN A 169 -24.47 -36.74 -5.61
C ASN A 169 -23.40 -37.18 -6.62
N ALA A 170 -23.33 -38.49 -6.86
CA ALA A 170 -22.44 -39.05 -7.87
C ALA A 170 -22.75 -38.47 -9.27
N ARG A 171 -21.71 -37.99 -9.96
CA ARG A 171 -21.83 -37.51 -11.34
C ARG A 171 -21.20 -38.49 -12.34
N LYS A 172 -21.81 -38.63 -13.52
CA LYS A 172 -21.21 -39.44 -14.60
C LYS A 172 -20.03 -38.72 -15.21
N VAL A 173 -18.94 -39.43 -15.42
CA VAL A 173 -17.71 -38.97 -16.05
C VAL A 173 -17.15 -40.07 -16.97
N VAL A 174 -16.22 -39.68 -17.84
CA VAL A 174 -15.35 -40.65 -18.52
C VAL A 174 -13.99 -40.61 -17.80
N TRP A 175 -13.58 -41.73 -17.23
CA TRP A 175 -12.26 -41.88 -16.62
C TRP A 175 -11.27 -42.32 -17.71
N ALA A 176 -10.34 -41.43 -18.07
CA ALA A 176 -9.34 -41.66 -19.14
C ALA A 176 -7.91 -41.74 -18.64
N ALA A 177 -7.64 -41.36 -17.37
CA ALA A 177 -6.28 -41.30 -16.81
C ALA A 177 -5.57 -42.66 -16.74
N SER A 178 -6.32 -43.77 -16.77
CA SER A 178 -5.73 -45.12 -16.84
C SER A 178 -5.24 -45.52 -18.25
N GLY A 179 -5.40 -44.66 -19.25
CA GLY A 179 -5.12 -44.96 -20.66
C GLY A 179 -6.20 -45.81 -21.36
N THR A 180 -7.21 -46.29 -20.63
CA THR A 180 -8.37 -47.00 -21.20
C THR A 180 -9.62 -46.22 -20.76
N PRO A 181 -10.21 -45.39 -21.65
CA PRO A 181 -11.39 -44.62 -21.32
C PRO A 181 -12.57 -45.52 -20.87
N THR A 182 -13.11 -45.25 -19.70
CA THR A 182 -14.17 -46.05 -19.06
C THR A 182 -15.28 -45.15 -18.56
N LEU A 183 -16.55 -45.47 -18.77
CA LEU A 183 -17.65 -44.78 -18.14
C LEU A 183 -17.60 -45.02 -16.62
N ALA A 184 -17.63 -43.95 -15.87
CA ALA A 184 -17.47 -43.99 -14.42
C ALA A 184 -18.45 -43.06 -13.70
N TRP A 185 -18.65 -43.32 -12.43
CA TRP A 185 -19.21 -42.39 -11.47
C TRP A 185 -18.09 -41.77 -10.64
N GLU A 186 -18.09 -40.47 -10.54
CA GLU A 186 -17.28 -39.72 -9.57
C GLU A 186 -18.18 -39.29 -8.42
N THR A 187 -17.76 -39.59 -7.20
CA THR A 187 -18.41 -39.15 -5.97
C THR A 187 -17.37 -38.46 -5.10
N VAL A 188 -17.67 -37.26 -4.66
CA VAL A 188 -16.83 -36.53 -3.70
C VAL A 188 -17.39 -36.75 -2.31
N VAL A 189 -16.53 -37.18 -1.38
CA VAL A 189 -16.87 -37.39 0.03
C VAL A 189 -16.09 -36.38 0.86
N THR A 190 -16.79 -35.45 1.50
CA THR A 190 -16.25 -34.52 2.46
C THR A 190 -16.27 -35.07 3.87
N GLY A 191 -15.44 -34.54 4.76
CA GLY A 191 -15.35 -34.96 6.16
C GLY A 191 -14.06 -34.43 6.78
N THR A 192 -13.58 -35.08 7.84
CA THR A 192 -12.35 -34.76 8.51
C THR A 192 -11.45 -36.00 8.56
N GLN A 193 -10.18 -35.89 8.19
CA GLN A 193 -9.18 -36.95 8.32
C GLN A 193 -8.78 -37.13 9.79
N GLU A 194 -8.17 -38.24 10.15
CA GLU A 194 -7.76 -38.59 11.52
C GLU A 194 -6.86 -37.53 12.18
N ASP A 195 -6.11 -36.78 11.38
CA ASP A 195 -5.22 -35.71 11.84
C ASP A 195 -5.90 -34.35 11.97
N GLY A 196 -7.22 -34.26 11.74
CA GLY A 196 -7.99 -33.02 11.77
C GLY A 196 -8.01 -32.26 10.46
N THR A 197 -7.33 -32.73 9.42
CA THR A 197 -7.37 -32.12 8.09
C THR A 197 -8.74 -32.31 7.44
N PRO A 198 -9.32 -31.31 6.75
CA PRO A 198 -10.51 -31.54 5.93
C PRO A 198 -10.26 -32.62 4.90
N SER A 199 -11.27 -33.41 4.62
CA SER A 199 -11.27 -34.44 3.56
C SER A 199 -12.11 -33.98 2.39
N GLU A 200 -11.61 -34.17 1.17
CA GLU A 200 -12.33 -34.07 -0.09
C GLU A 200 -11.93 -35.28 -0.94
N LEU A 201 -12.43 -36.48 -0.50
CA LEU A 201 -12.08 -37.73 -1.12
C LEU A 201 -12.89 -37.95 -2.40
N HIS A 202 -12.22 -37.88 -3.55
CA HIS A 202 -12.80 -38.26 -4.84
C HIS A 202 -12.73 -39.77 -5.05
N VAL A 203 -13.86 -40.40 -5.20
CA VAL A 203 -13.95 -41.85 -5.48
C VAL A 203 -14.52 -42.08 -6.87
N ILE A 204 -13.71 -42.70 -7.73
CA ILE A 204 -14.06 -43.01 -9.10
C ILE A 204 -14.41 -44.50 -9.20
N THR A 205 -15.66 -44.79 -9.56
CA THR A 205 -16.14 -46.17 -9.72
C THR A 205 -16.58 -46.44 -11.15
N ASP A 206 -16.30 -47.64 -11.67
CA ASP A 206 -16.75 -48.08 -12.98
C ASP A 206 -18.29 -48.14 -13.00
N ALA A 207 -18.91 -47.40 -13.90
CA ALA A 207 -20.37 -47.29 -13.99
C ALA A 207 -21.07 -48.55 -14.52
N ASN A 208 -20.31 -49.55 -14.97
CA ASN A 208 -20.87 -50.86 -15.43
C ASN A 208 -20.67 -51.97 -14.42
N THR A 209 -19.64 -51.90 -13.57
CA THR A 209 -19.26 -52.99 -12.66
C THR A 209 -19.30 -52.61 -11.18
N GLY A 210 -19.44 -51.34 -10.85
CA GLY A 210 -19.41 -50.81 -9.49
C GLY A 210 -18.03 -50.86 -8.80
N LYS A 211 -16.99 -51.31 -9.51
CA LYS A 211 -15.65 -51.45 -8.93
C LYS A 211 -14.94 -50.09 -8.86
N LYS A 212 -14.15 -49.90 -7.79
CA LYS A 212 -13.28 -48.73 -7.70
C LYS A 212 -12.26 -48.75 -8.83
N LEU A 213 -12.17 -47.67 -9.60
CA LEU A 213 -11.16 -47.42 -10.60
C LEU A 213 -10.01 -46.62 -10.01
N PHE A 214 -10.35 -45.60 -9.22
CA PHE A 214 -9.38 -44.73 -8.60
C PHE A 214 -9.98 -44.00 -7.38
N GLU A 215 -9.16 -43.51 -6.50
CA GLU A 215 -9.55 -42.54 -5.49
C GLU A 215 -8.34 -41.63 -5.18
N TYR A 216 -8.62 -40.40 -4.79
CA TYR A 216 -7.60 -39.44 -4.41
C TYR A 216 -8.20 -38.40 -3.48
N GLN A 217 -7.36 -37.84 -2.60
CA GLN A 217 -7.70 -36.64 -1.83
C GLN A 217 -7.60 -35.43 -2.73
N GLY A 218 -8.61 -34.58 -2.74
CA GLY A 218 -8.60 -33.29 -3.42
C GLY A 218 -7.83 -32.23 -2.60
N ILE A 219 -7.70 -32.46 -1.28
CA ILE A 219 -6.90 -31.64 -0.39
C ILE A 219 -5.53 -32.28 -0.23
N GLU A 220 -4.51 -31.65 -0.82
CA GLU A 220 -3.12 -32.08 -0.75
C GLU A 220 -2.45 -31.32 0.40
N THR A 221 -2.18 -32.00 1.52
CA THR A 221 -1.53 -31.42 2.69
C THR A 221 -0.50 -32.38 3.25
N GLY A 222 0.68 -31.81 3.58
CA GLY A 222 1.74 -32.52 4.28
C GLY A 222 1.79 -32.17 5.77
N ILE A 223 2.34 -33.07 6.57
CA ILE A 223 2.64 -32.83 7.98
C ILE A 223 3.96 -32.08 8.08
N GLY A 224 3.91 -30.85 8.61
CA GLY A 224 5.09 -30.02 8.88
C GLY A 224 5.43 -30.00 10.37
N ASN A 225 6.67 -30.30 10.74
CA ASN A 225 7.17 -30.09 12.10
C ASN A 225 7.93 -28.76 12.12
N SER A 226 7.26 -27.73 12.58
CA SER A 226 7.73 -26.35 12.65
C SER A 226 8.61 -26.11 13.87
N GLN A 227 9.54 -25.17 13.78
CA GLN A 227 10.33 -24.73 14.93
C GLN A 227 9.50 -23.87 15.89
N TYR A 228 8.64 -23.01 15.37
CA TYR A 228 7.94 -21.98 16.12
C TYR A 228 6.47 -22.34 16.39
N SER A 229 5.81 -23.03 15.45
CA SER A 229 4.37 -23.27 15.45
C SER A 229 3.98 -24.71 15.84
N GLY A 230 4.97 -25.58 16.19
CA GLY A 230 4.73 -26.99 16.51
C GLY A 230 4.43 -27.83 15.28
N GLN A 231 3.60 -28.88 15.42
CA GLN A 231 3.17 -29.66 14.26
C GLN A 231 2.03 -28.93 13.54
N VAL A 232 2.19 -28.75 12.25
CA VAL A 232 1.27 -27.99 11.39
C VAL A 232 0.97 -28.74 10.10
N THR A 233 -0.12 -28.39 9.46
CA THR A 233 -0.49 -28.87 8.13
C THR A 233 -0.05 -27.85 7.08
N ILE A 234 0.64 -28.29 6.03
CA ILE A 234 1.12 -27.44 4.95
C ILE A 234 0.66 -27.97 3.60
N GLY A 235 0.42 -27.07 2.64
CA GLY A 235 0.07 -27.41 1.26
C GLY A 235 1.30 -28.00 0.55
N THR A 236 1.12 -29.20 -0.04
CA THR A 236 2.16 -29.93 -0.77
C THR A 236 1.59 -30.53 -2.04
N THR A 237 2.43 -31.05 -2.92
CA THR A 237 2.00 -31.66 -4.19
C THR A 237 2.84 -32.90 -4.45
N ALA A 238 2.21 -33.97 -4.90
CA ALA A 238 2.91 -35.18 -5.34
C ALA A 238 3.88 -34.85 -6.50
N ALA A 239 5.14 -35.29 -6.38
CA ALA A 239 6.20 -35.01 -7.34
C ALA A 239 7.09 -36.25 -7.56
N GLY A 240 6.95 -36.87 -8.69
CA GLY A 240 7.68 -38.10 -9.00
C GLY A 240 7.35 -39.25 -8.04
N SER A 241 8.35 -39.77 -7.30
CA SER A 241 8.17 -40.80 -6.27
C SER A 241 8.03 -40.24 -4.85
N GLY A 242 7.82 -38.94 -4.69
CA GLY A 242 7.70 -38.25 -3.41
C GLY A 242 6.82 -37.01 -3.53
N PHE A 243 7.10 -36.02 -2.73
CA PHE A 243 6.33 -34.78 -2.60
C PHE A 243 7.21 -33.55 -2.78
N ALA A 244 6.61 -32.46 -3.24
CA ALA A 244 7.22 -31.12 -3.31
C ALA A 244 6.46 -30.16 -2.41
N MET A 245 7.15 -29.22 -1.80
CA MET A 245 6.57 -28.16 -1.00
C MET A 245 6.04 -27.07 -1.93
N THR A 246 4.93 -27.40 -2.61
CA THR A 246 4.19 -26.56 -3.57
C THR A 246 2.71 -26.68 -3.25
N ASP A 247 2.08 -25.56 -2.95
CA ASP A 247 0.68 -25.49 -2.58
C ASP A 247 -0.18 -25.02 -3.77
N ASN A 248 -0.79 -25.94 -4.46
CA ASN A 248 -1.66 -25.66 -5.61
C ASN A 248 -2.98 -25.00 -5.20
N THR A 249 -3.41 -25.15 -3.95
CA THR A 249 -4.66 -24.55 -3.44
C THR A 249 -4.50 -23.05 -3.20
N ARG A 250 -3.24 -22.59 -3.07
CA ARG A 250 -2.86 -21.17 -2.87
C ARG A 250 -2.00 -20.64 -4.01
N GLY A 251 -2.50 -20.83 -5.24
CA GLY A 251 -1.93 -20.25 -6.45
C GLY A 251 -0.57 -20.84 -6.87
N GLY A 252 -0.23 -22.05 -6.41
CA GLY A 252 1.04 -22.71 -6.72
C GLY A 252 2.21 -22.16 -5.91
N HIS A 253 1.97 -21.64 -4.71
CA HIS A 253 3.03 -21.18 -3.81
C HIS A 253 4.05 -22.29 -3.57
N SER A 254 5.33 -22.01 -3.80
CA SER A 254 6.39 -23.03 -3.70
C SER A 254 7.51 -22.55 -2.78
N THR A 255 8.10 -23.46 -2.00
CA THR A 255 9.21 -23.18 -1.08
C THR A 255 10.51 -23.77 -1.59
N TYR A 256 11.56 -22.94 -1.61
CA TYR A 256 12.89 -23.26 -2.13
C TYR A 256 13.95 -23.09 -1.06
N ASP A 257 14.95 -23.98 -1.09
CA ASP A 257 16.18 -23.90 -0.29
C ASP A 257 17.31 -23.26 -1.11
N LEU A 258 17.95 -22.22 -0.57
CA LEU A 258 19.10 -21.53 -1.17
C LEU A 258 20.45 -22.11 -0.71
N ASN A 259 20.43 -23.10 0.18
CA ASN A 259 21.60 -23.81 0.66
C ASN A 259 22.73 -22.92 1.22
N GLY A 260 22.37 -21.88 1.93
CA GLY A 260 23.33 -20.93 2.51
C GLY A 260 24.02 -20.03 1.47
N THR A 261 23.40 -19.86 0.30
CA THR A 261 23.88 -18.97 -0.78
C THR A 261 22.82 -17.90 -1.10
N SER A 262 23.14 -16.99 -2.03
CA SER A 262 22.20 -15.98 -2.54
C SER A 262 21.68 -16.29 -3.97
N GLY A 263 22.14 -17.40 -4.55
CA GLY A 263 21.97 -17.70 -5.97
C GLY A 263 20.97 -18.81 -6.27
N THR A 264 21.52 -20.01 -6.56
CA THR A 264 20.71 -21.15 -7.04
C THR A 264 19.73 -21.63 -5.97
N ARG A 265 18.47 -21.70 -6.32
CA ARG A 265 17.39 -22.22 -5.47
C ARG A 265 17.06 -23.66 -5.86
N THR A 266 16.77 -24.49 -4.87
CA THR A 266 16.32 -25.89 -5.07
C THR A 266 14.94 -26.02 -4.46
N LEU A 267 13.96 -26.52 -5.23
CA LEU A 267 12.62 -26.81 -4.69
C LEU A 267 12.74 -27.81 -3.55
N VAL A 268 12.12 -27.54 -2.43
CA VAL A 268 12.11 -28.44 -1.27
C VAL A 268 11.26 -29.66 -1.60
N THR A 269 11.85 -30.84 -1.56
CA THR A 269 11.21 -32.12 -1.86
C THR A 269 11.47 -33.14 -0.76
N ASN A 270 10.55 -34.09 -0.56
CA ASN A 270 10.69 -35.17 0.40
C ASN A 270 10.09 -36.48 -0.17
N PRO A 271 10.70 -37.64 0.09
CA PRO A 271 10.13 -38.93 -0.29
C PRO A 271 8.79 -39.24 0.40
N THR A 272 8.55 -38.67 1.58
CA THR A 272 7.31 -38.79 2.35
C THR A 272 6.68 -37.42 2.53
N ASP A 273 5.38 -37.35 2.81
CA ASP A 273 4.70 -36.07 3.04
C ASP A 273 4.78 -35.62 4.52
N THR A 274 5.91 -35.89 5.16
CA THR A 274 6.23 -35.45 6.52
C THR A 274 7.52 -34.66 6.51
N TRP A 275 7.50 -33.39 6.91
CA TRP A 275 8.53 -32.41 6.67
C TRP A 275 9.10 -31.85 7.98
N GLY A 276 10.40 -31.65 8.01
CA GLY A 276 11.08 -31.11 9.19
C GLY A 276 11.04 -32.04 10.39
N ASP A 277 11.60 -31.60 11.51
CA ASP A 277 11.59 -32.31 12.79
C ASP A 277 11.45 -31.36 13.99
N GLY A 278 11.14 -30.08 13.73
CA GLY A 278 11.02 -29.04 14.76
C GLY A 278 12.35 -28.47 15.25
N THR A 279 13.48 -28.84 14.62
CA THR A 279 14.80 -28.36 15.01
C THR A 279 15.52 -27.63 13.88
N VAL A 280 16.41 -26.70 14.22
CA VAL A 280 17.25 -25.97 13.26
C VAL A 280 18.23 -26.84 12.52
N ALA A 281 18.54 -28.05 13.04
CA ALA A 281 19.45 -28.98 12.42
C ALA A 281 18.85 -29.59 11.13
N ASN A 282 17.56 -29.68 11.05
CA ASN A 282 16.84 -30.14 9.86
C ASN A 282 16.42 -28.92 9.00
N ARG A 283 17.03 -28.80 7.82
CA ARG A 283 16.80 -27.69 6.91
C ARG A 283 15.32 -27.55 6.46
N GLN A 284 14.58 -28.67 6.41
CA GLN A 284 13.16 -28.62 6.06
C GLN A 284 12.30 -27.93 7.13
N THR A 285 12.78 -27.84 8.39
CA THR A 285 12.04 -27.17 9.47
C THR A 285 11.78 -25.69 9.16
N ALA A 286 12.80 -24.94 8.73
CA ALA A 286 12.64 -23.55 8.32
C ALA A 286 11.75 -23.41 7.06
N ALA A 287 11.80 -24.39 6.17
CA ALA A 287 10.89 -24.41 5.00
C ALA A 287 9.44 -24.63 5.41
N VAL A 288 9.19 -25.49 6.43
CA VAL A 288 7.85 -25.68 7.01
C VAL A 288 7.32 -24.37 7.61
N ASP A 289 8.12 -23.71 8.45
CA ASP A 289 7.74 -22.45 9.07
C ASP A 289 7.34 -21.40 8.02
N ALA A 290 8.17 -21.23 7.01
CA ALA A 290 7.96 -20.24 5.95
C ALA A 290 6.76 -20.58 5.05
N ALA A 291 6.55 -21.87 4.72
CA ALA A 291 5.37 -22.32 3.98
C ALA A 291 4.08 -22.11 4.77
N TYR A 292 4.11 -22.42 6.08
CA TYR A 292 2.97 -22.25 6.98
C TYR A 292 2.59 -20.76 7.14
N GLY A 293 3.58 -19.88 7.38
CA GLY A 293 3.35 -18.43 7.44
C GLY A 293 2.74 -17.87 6.15
N ALA A 294 3.24 -18.31 4.99
CA ALA A 294 2.70 -17.90 3.69
C ALA A 294 1.26 -18.41 3.46
N GLN A 295 0.97 -19.65 3.85
CA GLN A 295 -0.37 -20.26 3.79
C GLN A 295 -1.38 -19.50 4.64
N LEU A 296 -1.04 -19.21 5.90
CA LEU A 296 -1.89 -18.44 6.82
C LEU A 296 -2.16 -17.03 6.28
N THR A 297 -1.14 -16.39 5.73
CA THR A 297 -1.28 -15.05 5.14
C THR A 297 -2.22 -15.05 3.95
N TRP A 298 -2.07 -16.02 3.03
CA TRP A 298 -2.98 -16.18 1.90
C TRP A 298 -4.43 -16.37 2.36
N ASP A 299 -4.63 -17.29 3.31
CA ASP A 299 -5.97 -17.67 3.81
C ASP A 299 -6.62 -16.50 4.55
N TYR A 300 -5.88 -15.76 5.35
CA TYR A 300 -6.38 -14.56 6.02
C TYR A 300 -6.87 -13.51 5.01
N TYR A 301 -6.02 -13.16 4.03
CA TYR A 301 -6.43 -12.18 3.01
C TYR A 301 -7.63 -12.66 2.20
N LYS A 302 -7.71 -13.93 1.88
CA LYS A 302 -8.85 -14.52 1.15
C LYS A 302 -10.12 -14.55 1.99
N ASN A 303 -10.06 -15.07 3.21
CA ASN A 303 -11.24 -15.33 4.04
C ASN A 303 -11.77 -14.09 4.74
N VAL A 304 -10.88 -13.17 5.16
CA VAL A 304 -11.24 -11.96 5.91
C VAL A 304 -11.48 -10.77 5.00
N HIS A 305 -10.72 -10.67 3.91
CA HIS A 305 -10.73 -9.50 3.01
C HIS A 305 -11.21 -9.81 1.59
N GLY A 306 -11.47 -11.07 1.25
CA GLY A 306 -11.88 -11.49 -0.08
C GLY A 306 -10.78 -11.40 -1.15
N ARG A 307 -9.51 -11.18 -0.74
CA ARG A 307 -8.38 -11.00 -1.64
C ARG A 307 -7.75 -12.34 -2.00
N ASN A 308 -7.70 -12.65 -3.28
CA ASN A 308 -7.20 -13.92 -3.80
C ASN A 308 -5.71 -13.83 -4.19
N GLY A 309 -4.82 -13.90 -3.20
CA GLY A 309 -3.38 -13.75 -3.36
C GLY A 309 -2.88 -12.31 -3.31
N ILE A 310 -1.55 -12.12 -3.39
CA ILE A 310 -0.88 -10.81 -3.22
C ILE A 310 -1.41 -9.77 -4.21
N LYS A 311 -1.60 -10.14 -5.47
CA LYS A 311 -2.10 -9.25 -6.53
C LYS A 311 -3.60 -9.38 -6.80
N ASP A 312 -4.30 -10.17 -5.99
CA ASP A 312 -5.73 -10.48 -6.18
C ASP A 312 -6.02 -11.16 -7.53
N ASP A 313 -5.06 -11.94 -8.03
CA ASP A 313 -5.08 -12.62 -9.33
C ASP A 313 -5.06 -14.15 -9.24
N GLY A 314 -5.05 -14.67 -8.00
CA GLY A 314 -4.99 -16.09 -7.74
C GLY A 314 -3.62 -16.73 -7.98
N VAL A 315 -2.57 -15.93 -8.19
CA VAL A 315 -1.21 -16.41 -8.41
C VAL A 315 -0.43 -16.38 -7.09
N GLY A 316 0.15 -17.51 -6.70
CA GLY A 316 1.01 -17.62 -5.52
C GLY A 316 2.38 -16.99 -5.76
N ALA A 317 2.94 -16.40 -4.72
CA ALA A 317 4.35 -16.05 -4.69
C ALA A 317 5.19 -17.30 -4.45
N TYR A 318 6.49 -17.18 -4.25
CA TYR A 318 7.30 -18.27 -3.74
C TYR A 318 8.21 -17.80 -2.60
N THR A 319 8.61 -18.76 -1.80
CA THR A 319 9.44 -18.57 -0.61
C THR A 319 10.84 -19.12 -0.83
N ARG A 320 11.86 -18.47 -0.30
CA ARG A 320 13.25 -18.93 -0.26
C ARG A 320 13.77 -18.91 1.17
N VAL A 321 14.21 -20.04 1.67
CA VAL A 321 14.84 -20.17 3.00
C VAL A 321 16.34 -20.38 2.88
N HIS A 322 17.04 -20.24 3.99
CA HIS A 322 18.49 -20.44 4.09
C HIS A 322 19.30 -19.52 3.18
N TYR A 323 18.90 -18.23 3.12
CA TYR A 323 19.61 -17.23 2.36
C TYR A 323 20.91 -16.81 3.05
N GLY A 324 22.03 -16.92 2.33
CA GLY A 324 23.36 -16.52 2.83
C GLY A 324 23.85 -17.37 4.00
N LYS A 325 24.80 -16.83 4.73
CA LYS A 325 25.34 -17.43 5.98
C LYS A 325 25.34 -16.39 7.07
N ASN A 326 24.85 -16.76 8.25
CA ASN A 326 24.66 -15.81 9.36
C ASN A 326 23.87 -14.57 8.95
N TYR A 327 22.93 -14.72 8.01
CA TYR A 327 22.15 -13.61 7.51
C TYR A 327 20.97 -13.33 8.46
N VAL A 328 21.02 -12.15 9.10
CA VAL A 328 20.10 -11.74 10.15
C VAL A 328 19.09 -10.78 9.56
N ASN A 329 18.33 -11.21 8.55
CA ASN A 329 17.23 -10.46 7.95
C ASN A 329 16.31 -11.39 7.16
N ALA A 330 15.09 -10.90 6.88
CA ALA A 330 14.17 -11.42 5.89
C ALA A 330 13.76 -10.26 4.97
N PHE A 331 13.26 -10.54 3.78
CA PHE A 331 12.78 -9.51 2.87
C PHE A 331 11.84 -10.04 1.78
N TRP A 332 10.88 -9.19 1.39
CA TRP A 332 10.10 -9.31 0.17
C TRP A 332 10.83 -8.67 -1.01
N SER A 333 10.63 -9.18 -2.21
CA SER A 333 11.12 -8.57 -3.44
C SER A 333 10.08 -8.66 -4.56
N ASP A 334 9.64 -7.51 -5.06
CA ASP A 334 8.72 -7.43 -6.19
C ASP A 334 9.32 -7.98 -7.49
N SER A 335 10.65 -7.86 -7.67
CA SER A 335 11.34 -8.30 -8.88
C SER A 335 11.31 -9.81 -9.07
N CYS A 336 11.36 -10.59 -7.98
CA CYS A 336 11.21 -12.03 -8.05
C CYS A 336 9.79 -12.48 -7.66
N PHE A 337 8.96 -11.59 -7.14
CA PHE A 337 7.66 -11.90 -6.55
C PHE A 337 7.80 -12.96 -5.46
N CYS A 338 8.69 -12.73 -4.51
CA CYS A 338 9.08 -13.75 -3.54
C CYS A 338 9.50 -13.19 -2.18
N MET A 339 9.36 -14.02 -1.16
CA MET A 339 9.91 -13.83 0.18
C MET A 339 11.26 -14.54 0.31
N THR A 340 12.16 -13.99 1.12
CA THR A 340 13.49 -14.55 1.35
C THR A 340 13.88 -14.43 2.81
N TYR A 341 14.31 -15.53 3.42
CA TYR A 341 14.59 -15.64 4.83
C TYR A 341 16.01 -16.13 5.09
N GLY A 342 16.73 -15.43 5.97
CA GLY A 342 18.00 -15.89 6.53
C GLY A 342 17.80 -16.76 7.76
N ASP A 343 18.87 -17.41 8.19
CA ASP A 343 18.88 -18.30 9.35
C ASP A 343 19.35 -17.61 10.64
N GLY A 344 19.47 -16.30 10.65
CA GLY A 344 19.92 -15.54 11.81
C GLY A 344 21.39 -15.69 12.14
N ALA A 345 21.81 -15.12 13.25
CA ALA A 345 23.17 -15.23 13.74
C ALA A 345 23.52 -16.70 14.10
N GLY A 346 24.65 -17.17 13.62
CA GLY A 346 25.06 -18.57 13.83
C GLY A 346 24.26 -19.59 13.02
N ASN A 347 23.32 -19.16 12.16
CA ASN A 347 22.37 -20.00 11.43
C ASN A 347 21.50 -20.88 12.36
N THR A 348 21.07 -20.32 13.48
CA THR A 348 20.31 -21.06 14.52
C THR A 348 18.93 -20.47 14.81
N HIS A 349 18.60 -19.37 14.17
CA HIS A 349 17.34 -18.64 14.36
C HIS A 349 16.77 -18.23 13.01
N PRO A 350 16.20 -19.15 12.21
CA PRO A 350 15.55 -18.81 10.96
C PRO A 350 14.47 -17.75 11.17
N LEU A 351 14.44 -16.73 10.32
CA LEU A 351 13.49 -15.62 10.46
C LEU A 351 12.14 -15.98 9.82
N THR A 352 11.53 -17.09 10.25
CA THR A 352 10.39 -17.73 9.58
C THR A 352 9.17 -17.94 10.47
N SER A 353 9.08 -17.23 11.63
CA SER A 353 7.85 -17.22 12.45
C SER A 353 6.63 -16.71 11.67
N ILE A 354 5.43 -16.97 12.17
CA ILE A 354 4.17 -16.59 11.50
C ILE A 354 4.14 -15.11 11.19
N ASP A 355 4.43 -14.28 12.17
CA ASP A 355 4.42 -12.83 12.06
C ASP A 355 5.46 -12.29 11.06
N VAL A 356 6.68 -12.84 11.05
CA VAL A 356 7.71 -12.45 10.06
C VAL A 356 7.32 -12.91 8.67
N GLY A 357 6.78 -14.12 8.51
CA GLY A 357 6.29 -14.62 7.22
C GLY A 357 5.15 -13.77 6.67
N ALA A 358 4.22 -13.38 7.53
CA ALA A 358 3.09 -12.52 7.19
C ALA A 358 3.54 -11.07 6.89
N HIS A 359 4.52 -10.55 7.62
CA HIS A 359 5.11 -9.23 7.40
C HIS A 359 5.70 -9.13 5.98
N GLU A 360 6.54 -10.09 5.60
CA GLU A 360 7.18 -10.08 4.29
C GLU A 360 6.19 -10.22 3.14
N MET A 361 5.21 -11.11 3.27
CA MET A 361 4.18 -11.29 2.25
C MET A 361 3.28 -10.05 2.12
N THR A 362 3.05 -9.32 3.22
CA THR A 362 2.26 -8.10 3.24
C THR A 362 2.96 -6.94 2.52
N HIS A 363 4.30 -6.88 2.47
CA HIS A 363 4.99 -5.94 1.59
C HIS A 363 4.57 -6.09 0.13
N GLY A 364 4.39 -7.33 -0.33
CA GLY A 364 3.85 -7.62 -1.66
C GLY A 364 2.41 -7.09 -1.84
N VAL A 365 1.56 -7.23 -0.82
CA VAL A 365 0.19 -6.66 -0.85
C VAL A 365 0.25 -5.14 -0.87
N THR A 366 1.12 -4.51 -0.09
CA THR A 366 1.33 -3.06 -0.09
C THR A 366 1.77 -2.57 -1.46
N SER A 367 2.76 -3.23 -2.08
CA SER A 367 3.22 -2.91 -3.44
C SER A 367 2.12 -3.05 -4.50
N ALA A 368 1.27 -4.07 -4.36
CA ALA A 368 0.16 -4.32 -5.28
C ALA A 368 -1.06 -3.41 -5.05
N THR A 369 -1.06 -2.56 -4.04
CA THR A 369 -2.20 -1.69 -3.66
C THR A 369 -1.77 -0.22 -3.55
N ALA A 370 -1.55 0.31 -2.35
CA ALA A 370 -1.14 1.70 -2.16
C ALA A 370 0.27 1.99 -2.69
N ASN A 371 1.11 0.98 -2.81
CA ASN A 371 2.49 1.09 -3.28
C ASN A 371 3.28 2.17 -2.53
N LEU A 372 3.18 2.15 -1.19
CA LEU A 372 3.80 3.14 -0.31
C LEU A 372 5.31 3.19 -0.54
N ILE A 373 5.83 4.35 -0.90
CA ILE A 373 7.27 4.57 -1.14
C ILE A 373 8.05 4.26 0.14
N TYR A 374 9.06 3.39 0.03
CA TYR A 374 9.84 2.90 1.17
C TYR A 374 10.86 3.93 1.67
N SER A 375 10.38 5.12 2.02
CA SER A 375 11.19 6.24 2.53
C SER A 375 10.32 7.22 3.32
N GLY A 376 10.89 7.88 4.33
CA GLY A 376 10.20 8.87 5.14
C GLY A 376 8.95 8.31 5.84
N GLU A 377 7.90 9.13 5.98
CA GLU A 377 6.66 8.71 6.63
C GLU A 377 5.93 7.61 5.85
N SER A 378 5.93 7.65 4.52
CA SER A 378 5.32 6.59 3.70
C SER A 378 6.03 5.25 3.87
N GLY A 379 7.36 5.26 4.07
CA GLY A 379 8.13 4.07 4.36
C GLY A 379 7.80 3.50 5.75
N GLY A 380 7.64 4.35 6.75
CA GLY A 380 7.17 3.94 8.07
C GLY A 380 5.76 3.33 8.05
N LEU A 381 4.86 3.89 7.23
CA LEU A 381 3.52 3.33 7.02
C LEU A 381 3.55 2.01 6.23
N ASN A 382 4.52 1.82 5.33
CA ASN A 382 4.74 0.55 4.63
C ASN A 382 5.12 -0.55 5.64
N GLU A 383 6.11 -0.29 6.49
CA GLU A 383 6.52 -1.19 7.58
C GLU A 383 5.37 -1.47 8.55
N ALA A 384 4.68 -0.42 8.99
CA ALA A 384 3.55 -0.56 9.90
C ALA A 384 2.42 -1.39 9.29
N THR A 385 2.17 -1.28 7.99
CA THR A 385 1.17 -2.11 7.29
C THR A 385 1.53 -3.58 7.42
N SER A 386 2.80 -3.93 7.22
CA SER A 386 3.30 -5.29 7.39
C SER A 386 3.16 -5.78 8.83
N ASP A 387 3.54 -4.99 9.83
CA ASP A 387 3.39 -5.35 11.26
C ASP A 387 1.93 -5.49 11.68
N ILE A 388 1.07 -4.56 11.28
CA ILE A 388 -0.37 -4.56 11.59
C ILE A 388 -1.05 -5.82 11.05
N MET A 389 -0.78 -6.15 9.78
CA MET A 389 -1.40 -7.32 9.17
C MET A 389 -0.78 -8.61 9.70
N ALA A 390 0.52 -8.62 9.99
CA ALA A 390 1.20 -9.76 10.60
C ALA A 390 0.60 -10.12 11.97
N SER A 391 0.45 -9.14 12.86
CA SER A 391 -0.21 -9.34 14.16
C SER A 391 -1.66 -9.82 13.98
N ALA A 392 -2.43 -9.21 13.06
CA ALA A 392 -3.80 -9.65 12.78
C ALA A 392 -3.88 -11.09 12.26
N ILE A 393 -2.94 -11.51 11.43
CA ILE A 393 -2.84 -12.86 10.87
C ILE A 393 -2.48 -13.87 11.97
N GLU A 394 -1.52 -13.55 12.81
CA GLU A 394 -1.11 -14.39 13.92
C GLU A 394 -2.25 -14.65 14.90
N PHE A 395 -3.00 -13.61 15.28
CA PHE A 395 -4.21 -13.77 16.07
C PHE A 395 -5.27 -14.63 15.37
N TRP A 396 -5.45 -14.45 14.06
CA TRP A 396 -6.42 -15.21 13.28
C TRP A 396 -6.02 -16.68 13.14
N ALA A 397 -4.73 -16.97 13.05
CA ALA A 397 -4.20 -18.32 12.98
C ALA A 397 -4.57 -19.17 14.19
N GLY A 398 -4.67 -18.56 15.37
CA GLY A 398 -5.07 -19.24 16.60
C GLY A 398 -4.12 -20.36 17.03
N ASN A 399 -2.86 -20.35 16.57
CA ASN A 399 -1.90 -21.40 16.85
C ASN A 399 -1.61 -21.49 18.35
N PRO A 400 -1.69 -22.66 19.00
CA PRO A 400 -1.49 -22.80 20.44
C PRO A 400 -0.04 -22.60 20.88
N GLN A 401 0.95 -22.82 20.01
CA GLN A 401 2.39 -22.66 20.29
C GLN A 401 2.87 -21.24 19.97
N ASP A 402 2.20 -20.57 19.05
CA ASP A 402 2.45 -19.21 18.60
C ASP A 402 1.15 -18.41 18.68
N LYS A 403 0.85 -17.95 19.88
CA LYS A 403 -0.43 -17.27 20.16
C LYS A 403 -0.33 -15.81 19.75
N GLY A 404 -1.27 -15.37 18.94
CA GLY A 404 -1.31 -13.99 18.50
C GLY A 404 -1.16 -12.98 19.63
N ASP A 405 -0.30 -12.01 19.42
CA ASP A 405 0.00 -10.94 20.36
C ASP A 405 0.35 -9.61 19.64
N TYR A 406 0.90 -8.63 20.33
CA TYR A 406 1.27 -7.32 19.78
C TYR A 406 2.79 -7.08 19.88
N LEU A 407 3.54 -8.16 19.86
CA LEU A 407 5.00 -8.16 19.72
C LEU A 407 5.31 -8.55 18.26
N VAL A 408 6.42 -8.15 17.74
CA VAL A 408 6.84 -8.51 16.38
C VAL A 408 8.19 -9.20 16.46
N GLY A 409 8.29 -10.42 15.95
CA GLY A 409 9.52 -11.21 15.93
C GLY A 409 9.95 -11.75 17.29
N GLU A 410 9.02 -11.96 18.23
CA GLU A 410 9.36 -12.45 19.58
C GLU A 410 9.85 -13.89 19.57
N LYS A 411 9.37 -14.73 18.61
CA LYS A 411 9.80 -16.14 18.51
C LYS A 411 11.20 -16.30 17.94
N ILE A 412 11.61 -15.41 17.04
CA ILE A 412 12.92 -15.54 16.40
C ILE A 412 14.07 -15.11 17.31
N ASP A 413 13.79 -14.34 18.38
CA ASP A 413 14.77 -13.85 19.37
C ASP A 413 16.12 -13.42 18.72
N ILE A 414 16.01 -12.53 17.75
CA ILE A 414 17.12 -12.13 16.85
C ILE A 414 18.35 -11.59 17.61
N TYR A 415 18.12 -11.10 18.83
CA TYR A 415 19.17 -10.55 19.70
C TYR A 415 19.68 -11.53 20.75
N GLY A 416 19.07 -12.72 20.89
CA GLY A 416 19.39 -13.70 21.93
C GLY A 416 19.09 -13.17 23.35
N THR A 417 18.11 -12.30 23.48
CA THR A 417 17.75 -11.62 24.75
C THR A 417 16.34 -11.95 25.22
N GLY A 418 15.57 -12.70 24.45
CA GLY A 418 14.14 -12.93 24.64
C GLY A 418 13.28 -11.71 24.38
N ALA A 419 13.82 -10.66 23.74
CA ALA A 419 13.07 -9.46 23.39
C ALA A 419 12.60 -9.54 21.93
N PRO A 420 11.37 -9.05 21.63
CA PRO A 420 10.88 -8.95 20.25
C PRO A 420 11.65 -7.89 19.48
N LEU A 421 11.48 -7.88 18.16
CA LEU A 421 12.00 -6.81 17.29
C LEU A 421 11.31 -5.48 17.57
N ARG A 422 9.98 -5.49 17.73
CA ARG A 422 9.15 -4.30 17.95
C ARG A 422 8.01 -4.58 18.93
N TYR A 423 7.50 -3.51 19.54
CA TYR A 423 6.37 -3.52 20.45
C TYR A 423 5.27 -2.62 19.89
N MET A 424 4.04 -3.11 19.75
CA MET A 424 2.96 -2.29 19.20
C MET A 424 2.25 -1.44 20.27
N ASP A 425 2.21 -1.88 21.52
CA ASP A 425 1.56 -1.14 22.61
C ASP A 425 2.31 0.11 23.05
N LYS A 426 3.62 0.06 22.99
CA LYS A 426 4.55 1.13 23.35
C LYS A 426 5.86 0.94 22.58
N PRO A 427 5.91 1.38 21.34
CA PRO A 427 7.06 1.17 20.45
C PRO A 427 8.40 1.59 21.05
N SER A 428 8.44 2.66 21.83
CA SER A 428 9.67 3.15 22.49
C SER A 428 10.35 2.15 23.45
N LYS A 429 9.71 1.01 23.77
CA LYS A 429 10.35 -0.07 24.54
C LYS A 429 11.59 -0.65 23.84
N ASP A 430 11.69 -0.56 22.50
CA ASP A 430 12.85 -0.96 21.72
C ASP A 430 14.03 0.04 21.80
N GLY A 431 13.80 1.20 22.41
CA GLY A 431 14.79 2.27 22.58
C GLY A 431 15.02 3.16 21.36
N ARG A 432 14.32 2.96 20.24
CA ARG A 432 14.52 3.66 18.97
C ARG A 432 13.22 4.17 18.34
N SER A 433 12.16 3.38 18.37
CA SER A 433 10.86 3.73 17.79
C SER A 433 10.17 4.86 18.54
N ARG A 434 9.26 5.56 17.85
CA ARG A 434 8.43 6.62 18.44
C ARG A 434 7.06 6.06 18.83
N ASP A 435 6.55 6.47 20.02
CA ASP A 435 5.19 6.11 20.44
C ASP A 435 4.11 6.96 19.75
N ALA A 436 4.47 8.13 19.28
CA ALA A 436 3.56 9.09 18.66
C ALA A 436 4.25 9.84 17.52
N TRP A 437 3.45 10.43 16.66
CA TRP A 437 3.95 11.25 15.57
C TRP A 437 4.76 12.44 16.07
N SER A 438 5.90 12.66 15.43
CA SER A 438 6.81 13.79 15.64
C SER A 438 7.41 14.24 14.32
N ALA A 439 7.86 15.48 14.25
CA ALA A 439 8.35 16.08 13.01
C ALA A 439 9.64 15.43 12.44
N ASP A 440 10.31 14.61 13.22
CA ASP A 440 11.51 13.88 12.83
C ASP A 440 11.23 12.51 12.19
N LEU A 441 9.97 12.03 12.20
CA LEU A 441 9.61 10.72 11.65
C LEU A 441 10.05 10.51 10.19
N GLY A 442 9.96 11.55 9.38
CA GLY A 442 10.40 11.47 7.98
C GLY A 442 11.90 11.33 7.77
N SER A 443 12.72 11.44 8.83
CA SER A 443 14.18 11.41 8.78
C SER A 443 14.83 10.23 9.52
N ILE A 444 14.04 9.42 10.22
CA ILE A 444 14.52 8.21 10.89
C ILE A 444 14.27 6.98 10.03
N ASP A 445 14.93 5.87 10.37
CA ASP A 445 14.76 4.60 9.68
C ASP A 445 13.29 4.14 9.68
N VAL A 446 12.82 3.59 8.57
CA VAL A 446 11.42 3.20 8.35
C VAL A 446 10.91 2.18 9.36
N HIS A 447 11.78 1.28 9.86
CA HIS A 447 11.44 0.29 10.87
C HIS A 447 11.16 0.92 12.25
N TYR A 448 11.65 2.14 12.51
CA TYR A 448 11.39 2.90 13.75
C TYR A 448 10.31 3.96 13.55
N SER A 449 10.19 4.50 12.35
CA SER A 449 9.11 5.43 12.02
C SER A 449 7.76 4.75 11.81
N SER A 450 7.71 3.43 11.73
CA SER A 450 6.49 2.59 11.78
C SER A 450 5.78 2.64 13.15
N GLY A 451 6.53 2.92 14.23
CA GLY A 451 6.07 2.83 15.60
C GLY A 451 4.72 3.50 15.88
N PRO A 452 4.49 4.78 15.52
CA PRO A 452 3.20 5.43 15.80
C PRO A 452 2.00 4.75 15.15
N ALA A 453 2.15 4.16 13.96
CA ALA A 453 1.04 3.46 13.29
C ALA A 453 0.80 2.06 13.90
N ASN A 454 1.86 1.36 14.33
CA ASN A 454 1.75 0.15 15.14
C ASN A 454 1.00 0.45 16.46
N HIS A 455 1.35 1.56 17.10
CA HIS A 455 0.69 2.01 18.33
C HIS A 455 -0.78 2.39 18.08
N TRP A 456 -1.08 3.06 16.96
CA TRP A 456 -2.47 3.28 16.55
C TRP A 456 -3.26 1.98 16.46
N PHE A 457 -2.67 0.95 15.84
CA PHE A 457 -3.35 -0.34 15.68
C PHE A 457 -3.63 -0.99 17.04
N TYR A 458 -2.66 -0.97 17.96
CA TYR A 458 -2.88 -1.45 19.33
C TYR A 458 -3.99 -0.67 20.04
N LEU A 459 -3.91 0.67 20.03
CA LEU A 459 -4.90 1.54 20.68
C LEU A 459 -6.30 1.39 20.07
N ALA A 460 -6.39 1.28 18.74
CA ALA A 460 -7.65 1.02 18.06
C ALA A 460 -8.20 -0.38 18.38
N SER A 461 -7.34 -1.38 18.51
CA SER A 461 -7.75 -2.75 18.83
C SER A 461 -8.20 -2.89 20.26
N GLU A 462 -7.37 -2.49 21.20
CA GLU A 462 -7.47 -2.85 22.62
C GLU A 462 -7.81 -1.66 23.55
N GLY A 463 -7.54 -0.44 23.11
CA GLY A 463 -7.63 0.76 23.94
C GLY A 463 -6.32 1.07 24.67
N SER A 464 -6.32 2.11 25.51
CA SER A 464 -5.16 2.55 26.28
C SER A 464 -5.13 1.98 27.70
N GLY A 465 -3.94 2.05 28.34
CA GLY A 465 -3.70 1.61 29.70
C GLY A 465 -3.34 0.12 29.82
N ALA A 466 -3.33 -0.37 31.05
CA ALA A 466 -2.91 -1.73 31.37
C ALA A 466 -3.91 -2.78 30.89
N LYS A 467 -3.42 -3.83 30.21
CA LYS A 467 -4.21 -4.94 29.70
C LYS A 467 -3.36 -6.19 29.53
N THR A 468 -3.96 -7.37 29.72
CA THR A 468 -3.33 -8.66 29.43
C THR A 468 -4.04 -9.31 28.25
N VAL A 469 -3.30 -9.67 27.19
CA VAL A 469 -3.82 -10.36 26.00
C VAL A 469 -2.97 -11.62 25.79
N ASN A 470 -3.60 -12.77 25.71
CA ASN A 470 -2.97 -14.09 25.51
C ASN A 470 -1.77 -14.40 26.45
N GLY A 471 -1.76 -13.78 27.64
CA GLY A 471 -0.72 -13.96 28.65
C GLY A 471 0.39 -12.90 28.62
N VAL A 472 0.40 -12.01 27.64
CA VAL A 472 1.33 -10.87 27.54
C VAL A 472 0.70 -9.65 28.21
N ASN A 473 1.49 -8.94 29.04
CA ASN A 473 1.07 -7.73 29.74
C ASN A 473 1.48 -6.49 28.96
N TYR A 474 0.51 -5.63 28.68
CA TYR A 474 0.67 -4.36 27.99
C TYR A 474 0.29 -3.20 28.91
N ASP A 475 0.85 -2.03 28.65
CA ASP A 475 0.45 -0.77 29.28
C ASP A 475 0.68 0.38 28.28
N SER A 476 -0.35 0.60 27.45
CA SER A 476 -0.27 1.50 26.30
C SER A 476 -0.59 2.94 26.73
N PRO A 477 0.36 3.87 26.61
CA PRO A 477 0.16 5.28 26.92
C PRO A 477 -0.59 6.00 25.78
N THR A 478 -0.98 7.24 26.02
CA THR A 478 -1.48 8.18 25.01
C THR A 478 -0.69 9.47 25.08
N SER A 479 -0.43 10.12 23.93
CA SER A 479 0.36 11.36 23.87
C SER A 479 -0.32 12.56 24.54
N ASP A 480 -1.65 12.55 24.60
CA ASP A 480 -2.49 13.62 25.18
C ASP A 480 -3.00 13.32 26.60
N GLY A 481 -2.66 12.16 27.16
CA GLY A 481 -3.09 11.73 28.49
C GLY A 481 -4.58 11.35 28.61
N LEU A 482 -5.32 11.34 27.51
CA LEU A 482 -6.74 10.96 27.47
C LEU A 482 -6.89 9.50 27.06
N SER A 483 -7.81 8.77 27.73
CA SER A 483 -8.03 7.36 27.43
C SER A 483 -8.59 7.13 26.02
N VAL A 484 -8.28 5.96 25.46
CA VAL A 484 -8.86 5.44 24.22
C VAL A 484 -9.65 4.19 24.53
N THR A 485 -10.84 4.07 23.97
CA THR A 485 -11.63 2.84 23.96
C THR A 485 -11.38 2.08 22.67
N GLY A 486 -10.99 0.82 22.76
CA GLY A 486 -10.75 -0.04 21.59
C GLY A 486 -12.04 -0.31 20.81
N ILE A 487 -11.88 -0.57 19.52
CA ILE A 487 -12.97 -0.95 18.59
C ILE A 487 -12.93 -2.44 18.24
N GLY A 488 -11.94 -3.15 18.77
CA GLY A 488 -11.63 -4.54 18.45
C GLY A 488 -10.68 -4.67 17.27
N ARG A 489 -9.82 -5.69 17.31
CA ARG A 489 -8.75 -5.96 16.36
C ARG A 489 -9.27 -6.15 14.93
N ASP A 490 -10.34 -6.94 14.79
CA ASP A 490 -10.92 -7.21 13.46
C ASP A 490 -11.43 -5.94 12.78
N ALA A 491 -12.04 -5.04 13.55
CA ALA A 491 -12.48 -3.76 13.02
C ALA A 491 -11.29 -2.87 12.64
N ALA A 492 -10.26 -2.81 13.48
CA ALA A 492 -9.04 -2.04 13.21
C ALA A 492 -8.31 -2.54 11.96
N ALA A 493 -8.13 -3.88 11.82
CA ALA A 493 -7.51 -4.49 10.65
C ALA A 493 -8.31 -4.26 9.37
N LYS A 494 -9.65 -4.41 9.41
CA LYS A 494 -10.52 -4.13 8.25
C LYS A 494 -10.49 -2.65 7.83
N ILE A 495 -10.45 -1.73 8.79
CA ILE A 495 -10.29 -0.30 8.52
C ILE A 495 -8.95 -0.03 7.84
N TRP A 496 -7.85 -0.61 8.35
CA TRP A 496 -6.52 -0.43 7.77
C TRP A 496 -6.44 -0.98 6.36
N TYR A 497 -6.89 -2.21 6.15
CA TYR A 497 -6.91 -2.85 4.83
C TYR A 497 -7.76 -2.07 3.82
N ARG A 498 -8.97 -1.62 4.20
CA ARG A 498 -9.81 -0.79 3.36
C ARG A 498 -9.14 0.53 3.00
N ALA A 499 -8.46 1.16 3.96
CA ALA A 499 -7.69 2.38 3.73
C ALA A 499 -6.52 2.15 2.76
N LEU A 500 -5.75 1.08 2.96
CA LEU A 500 -4.61 0.69 2.12
C LEU A 500 -5.04 0.47 0.66
N THR A 501 -6.11 -0.28 0.46
CA THR A 501 -6.55 -0.70 -0.89
C THR A 501 -7.37 0.33 -1.63
N THR A 502 -7.88 1.38 -0.96
CA THR A 502 -8.85 2.31 -1.57
C THR A 502 -8.45 3.78 -1.46
N TYR A 503 -7.79 4.19 -0.38
CA TYR A 503 -7.59 5.61 -0.07
C TYR A 503 -6.15 6.06 0.05
N MET A 504 -5.24 5.15 0.43
CA MET A 504 -3.82 5.45 0.50
C MET A 504 -3.19 5.47 -0.89
N THR A 505 -2.18 6.30 -1.07
CA THR A 505 -1.36 6.43 -2.27
C THR A 505 0.11 6.25 -1.92
N SER A 506 0.97 6.17 -2.91
CA SER A 506 2.40 5.92 -2.72
C SER A 506 3.13 6.93 -1.83
N SER A 507 2.61 8.15 -1.72
CA SER A 507 3.19 9.23 -0.91
C SER A 507 2.40 9.54 0.37
N THR A 508 1.48 8.67 0.79
CA THR A 508 0.68 8.86 2.00
C THR A 508 1.59 9.04 3.21
N ASN A 509 1.40 10.13 3.94
CA ASN A 509 2.02 10.41 5.22
C ASN A 509 1.04 10.12 6.39
N TYR A 510 1.44 10.30 7.63
CA TYR A 510 0.61 10.02 8.80
C TYR A 510 -0.71 10.81 8.84
N ALA A 511 -0.68 12.09 8.47
CA ALA A 511 -1.89 12.90 8.40
C ALA A 511 -2.88 12.38 7.33
N ALA A 512 -2.37 12.00 6.17
CA ALA A 512 -3.16 11.43 5.09
C ALA A 512 -3.64 10.00 5.43
N ALA A 513 -2.84 9.20 6.15
CA ALA A 513 -3.23 7.87 6.63
C ALA A 513 -4.40 7.95 7.62
N ARG A 514 -4.40 8.95 8.53
CA ARG A 514 -5.58 9.23 9.36
C ARG A 514 -6.82 9.49 8.51
N VAL A 515 -6.72 10.35 7.51
CA VAL A 515 -7.88 10.67 6.63
C VAL A 515 -8.33 9.42 5.89
N ALA A 516 -7.42 8.61 5.37
CA ALA A 516 -7.71 7.37 4.65
C ALA A 516 -8.42 6.35 5.55
N THR A 517 -7.92 6.13 6.76
CA THR A 517 -8.52 5.18 7.72
C THR A 517 -9.86 5.66 8.26
N LEU A 518 -10.07 6.97 8.43
CA LEU A 518 -11.37 7.51 8.82
C LEU A 518 -12.40 7.42 7.69
N LYS A 519 -12.01 7.60 6.43
CA LYS A 519 -12.88 7.30 5.28
C LYS A 519 -13.26 5.82 5.26
N ALA A 520 -12.28 4.94 5.45
CA ALA A 520 -12.52 3.50 5.54
C ALA A 520 -13.47 3.14 6.70
N ALA A 521 -13.30 3.77 7.87
CA ALA A 521 -14.19 3.58 9.01
C ALA A 521 -15.61 4.09 8.71
N ALA A 522 -15.75 5.20 7.98
CA ALA A 522 -17.04 5.72 7.53
C ALA A 522 -17.74 4.76 6.57
N ASP A 523 -17.01 4.18 5.60
CA ASP A 523 -17.53 3.18 4.65
C ASP A 523 -18.05 1.93 5.35
N LEU A 524 -17.28 1.41 6.30
CA LEU A 524 -17.54 0.13 6.94
C LEU A 524 -18.56 0.22 8.08
N TYR A 525 -18.58 1.34 8.82
CA TYR A 525 -19.31 1.45 10.08
C TYR A 525 -20.18 2.71 10.16
N GLY A 526 -20.05 3.65 9.23
CA GLY A 526 -20.75 4.94 9.25
C GLY A 526 -19.97 6.03 9.98
N GLN A 527 -20.04 7.25 9.43
CA GLN A 527 -19.27 8.42 9.90
C GLN A 527 -19.61 8.86 11.34
N THR A 528 -20.81 8.57 11.82
CA THR A 528 -21.25 8.93 13.18
C THR A 528 -21.22 7.75 14.15
N SER A 529 -20.62 6.63 13.75
CA SER A 529 -20.50 5.44 14.60
C SER A 529 -19.48 5.63 15.73
N THR A 530 -19.66 4.89 16.82
CA THR A 530 -18.65 4.82 17.90
C THR A 530 -17.32 4.21 17.42
N THR A 531 -17.36 3.34 16.42
CA THR A 531 -16.17 2.78 15.78
C THR A 531 -15.34 3.87 15.09
N TYR A 532 -16.00 4.72 14.29
CA TYR A 532 -15.33 5.87 13.67
C TYR A 532 -14.74 6.81 14.71
N MET A 533 -15.54 7.17 15.73
CA MET A 533 -15.12 8.04 16.83
C MET A 533 -13.86 7.53 17.54
N ASN A 534 -13.87 6.24 17.92
CA ASN A 534 -12.75 5.64 18.65
C ASN A 534 -11.51 5.43 17.77
N ALA A 535 -11.68 5.12 16.48
CA ALA A 535 -10.59 5.11 15.52
C ALA A 535 -9.92 6.50 15.39
N ALA A 536 -10.73 7.59 15.36
CA ALA A 536 -10.23 8.96 15.36
C ALA A 536 -9.49 9.31 16.65
N ASN A 537 -9.99 8.85 17.80
CA ASN A 537 -9.35 9.03 19.10
C ASN A 537 -8.03 8.27 19.20
N ALA A 538 -7.91 7.07 18.64
CA ALA A 538 -6.65 6.34 18.57
C ALA A 538 -5.59 7.12 17.76
N TRP A 539 -5.96 7.78 16.66
CA TRP A 539 -5.07 8.67 15.91
C TRP A 539 -4.64 9.90 16.72
N ALA A 540 -5.59 10.53 17.42
CA ALA A 540 -5.26 11.68 18.28
C ALA A 540 -4.32 11.28 19.43
N ALA A 541 -4.49 10.07 19.97
CA ALA A 541 -3.65 9.53 21.03
C ALA A 541 -2.18 9.32 20.62
N ILE A 542 -1.90 9.22 19.34
CA ILE A 542 -0.55 9.21 18.77
C ILE A 542 -0.15 10.53 18.11
N ASN A 543 -0.77 11.63 18.52
CA ASN A 543 -0.49 12.99 18.06
C ASN A 543 -0.76 13.23 16.56
N VAL A 544 -1.75 12.54 15.99
CA VAL A 544 -2.16 12.73 14.59
C VAL A 544 -3.61 13.23 14.52
N GLY A 545 -3.77 14.54 14.31
CA GLY A 545 -5.07 15.21 14.12
C GLY A 545 -5.89 15.36 15.41
N PRO A 546 -7.11 15.91 15.29
CA PRO A 546 -7.92 16.29 16.44
C PRO A 546 -8.55 15.11 17.17
N ARG A 547 -8.72 15.28 18.48
CA ARG A 547 -9.49 14.40 19.35
C ARG A 547 -10.99 14.71 19.24
N VAL A 548 -11.80 13.69 19.38
CA VAL A 548 -13.24 13.88 19.63
C VAL A 548 -13.44 14.26 21.11
N ILE A 549 -13.94 15.45 21.36
CA ILE A 549 -14.23 15.98 22.69
C ILE A 549 -15.76 16.03 22.88
N ASP A 550 -16.26 15.36 23.89
CA ASP A 550 -17.70 15.26 24.20
C ASP A 550 -18.56 14.95 22.95
N GLY A 551 -18.07 14.04 22.10
CA GLY A 551 -18.77 13.63 20.89
C GLY A 551 -18.74 14.68 19.75
N ILE A 552 -17.80 15.63 19.75
CA ILE A 552 -17.60 16.57 18.66
C ILE A 552 -16.16 16.48 18.19
N MET A 553 -15.96 16.27 16.89
CA MET A 553 -14.66 16.35 16.21
C MET A 553 -14.67 17.59 15.32
N LEU A 554 -13.84 18.57 15.65
CA LEU A 554 -13.59 19.74 14.81
C LEU A 554 -12.22 19.57 14.14
N ASP A 555 -12.21 19.63 12.81
CA ASP A 555 -10.97 19.47 12.06
C ASP A 555 -9.99 20.62 12.33
N SER A 556 -8.71 20.31 12.34
CA SER A 556 -7.67 21.32 12.38
C SER A 556 -7.67 22.14 11.10
N VAL A 557 -7.47 23.45 11.24
CA VAL A 557 -7.42 24.39 10.13
C VAL A 557 -5.98 24.79 9.88
N ALA A 558 -5.51 24.64 8.65
CA ALA A 558 -4.21 25.11 8.24
C ALA A 558 -4.13 26.63 8.30
N SER A 559 -2.92 27.18 8.44
CA SER A 559 -2.69 28.62 8.35
C SER A 559 -3.20 29.19 7.03
N GLN A 560 -3.93 30.32 7.11
CA GLN A 560 -4.50 30.99 5.95
C GLN A 560 -3.66 32.19 5.55
N VAL A 561 -3.60 32.48 4.25
CA VAL A 561 -2.96 33.68 3.70
C VAL A 561 -3.92 34.29 2.70
N THR A 562 -4.29 35.54 2.93
CA THR A 562 -5.14 36.32 2.03
C THR A 562 -4.53 37.71 1.85
N ALA A 563 -5.04 38.48 0.89
CA ALA A 563 -4.62 39.87 0.72
C ALA A 563 -5.70 40.81 1.24
N VAL A 564 -5.31 42.02 1.64
CA VAL A 564 -6.22 43.13 1.93
C VAL A 564 -7.10 43.38 0.70
N ASP A 565 -8.37 43.69 0.91
CA ASP A 565 -9.38 43.99 -0.08
C ASP A 565 -9.69 42.89 -1.12
N VAL A 566 -9.17 41.68 -0.91
CA VAL A 566 -9.48 40.51 -1.71
C VAL A 566 -10.49 39.62 -0.96
N PRO A 567 -11.64 39.25 -1.55
CA PRO A 567 -12.57 38.36 -0.91
C PRO A 567 -11.94 37.03 -0.50
N ALA A 568 -12.24 36.56 0.71
CA ALA A 568 -11.76 35.33 1.27
C ALA A 568 -12.90 34.41 1.69
N GLU A 569 -12.67 33.12 1.58
CA GLU A 569 -13.59 32.07 1.99
C GLU A 569 -12.86 30.91 2.63
N LEU A 570 -13.37 30.40 3.76
CA LEU A 570 -12.90 29.19 4.44
C LEU A 570 -14.11 28.42 4.98
N GLN A 571 -14.19 27.13 4.67
CA GLN A 571 -15.19 26.22 5.22
C GLN A 571 -14.59 25.45 6.39
N LEU A 572 -15.20 25.54 7.56
CA LEU A 572 -14.91 24.71 8.73
C LEU A 572 -15.65 23.38 8.62
N HIS A 573 -14.98 22.28 8.99
CA HIS A 573 -15.60 20.95 9.02
C HIS A 573 -15.59 20.42 10.44
N ALA A 574 -16.76 19.91 10.87
CA ALA A 574 -16.89 19.24 12.15
C ALA A 574 -17.91 18.09 12.05
N ILE A 575 -17.67 17.02 12.80
CA ILE A 575 -18.57 15.88 12.93
C ILE A 575 -19.17 15.90 14.34
N ASN A 576 -20.48 15.75 14.42
CA ASN A 576 -21.22 15.64 15.67
C ASN A 576 -21.71 14.19 15.82
N PHE A 577 -21.23 13.52 16.84
CA PHE A 577 -21.65 12.17 17.23
C PHE A 577 -22.85 12.18 18.19
N ASN A 578 -23.25 13.37 18.64
CA ASN A 578 -24.38 13.57 19.55
C ASN A 578 -25.65 14.00 18.76
N PRO A 579 -26.83 13.83 19.35
CA PRO A 579 -28.06 14.44 18.80
C PRO A 579 -27.98 15.96 18.81
N GLY A 580 -28.56 16.59 17.79
CA GLY A 580 -28.71 18.06 17.70
C GLY A 580 -27.80 18.72 16.68
N GLN A 581 -28.04 20.01 16.48
CA GLN A 581 -27.32 20.82 15.48
C GLN A 581 -26.03 21.41 16.08
N LEU A 582 -24.95 21.39 15.30
CA LEU A 582 -23.73 22.13 15.62
C LEU A 582 -23.93 23.64 15.44
N THR A 583 -23.27 24.39 16.31
CA THR A 583 -23.07 25.83 16.17
C THR A 583 -21.58 26.14 16.26
N PHE A 584 -21.13 27.05 15.40
CA PHE A 584 -19.75 27.50 15.34
C PHE A 584 -19.63 28.92 15.89
N HIS A 585 -18.54 29.17 16.59
CA HIS A 585 -18.17 30.51 17.04
C HIS A 585 -16.67 30.74 16.74
N ALA A 586 -16.29 31.97 16.44
CA ALA A 586 -14.91 32.32 16.19
C ALA A 586 -14.53 33.61 16.89
N THR A 587 -13.27 33.68 17.36
CA THR A 587 -12.65 34.88 17.89
C THR A 587 -11.34 35.15 17.16
N GLY A 588 -10.91 36.41 17.10
CA GLY A 588 -9.64 36.78 16.45
C GLY A 588 -9.67 36.74 14.92
N LEU A 589 -10.85 36.72 14.28
CA LEU A 589 -10.95 36.87 12.83
C LEU A 589 -10.40 38.22 12.38
N PRO A 590 -9.72 38.30 11.20
CA PRO A 590 -9.41 39.56 10.56
C PRO A 590 -10.63 40.44 10.38
N ASP A 591 -10.47 41.76 10.52
CA ASP A 591 -11.53 42.72 10.24
C ASP A 591 -12.07 42.56 8.83
N GLY A 592 -13.42 42.55 8.69
CA GLY A 592 -14.10 42.32 7.41
C GLY A 592 -14.50 40.86 7.16
N LEU A 593 -13.95 39.88 7.92
CA LEU A 593 -14.37 38.48 7.84
C LEU A 593 -15.44 38.15 8.87
N LYS A 594 -16.39 37.29 8.53
CA LYS A 594 -17.49 36.83 9.38
C LYS A 594 -17.69 35.32 9.27
N LEU A 595 -17.95 34.69 10.41
CA LEU A 595 -18.33 33.29 10.50
C LEU A 595 -19.86 33.16 10.47
N HIS A 596 -20.37 32.27 9.63
CA HIS A 596 -21.77 31.84 9.67
C HIS A 596 -21.92 30.74 10.75
N PRO A 597 -22.73 30.98 11.80
CA PRO A 597 -22.73 30.14 13.00
C PRO A 597 -23.28 28.72 12.79
N VAL A 598 -24.05 28.47 11.75
CA VAL A 598 -24.66 27.16 11.48
C VAL A 598 -23.88 26.37 10.43
N THR A 599 -23.40 27.04 9.39
CA THR A 599 -22.70 26.36 8.30
C THR A 599 -21.19 26.24 8.53
N GLY A 600 -20.62 26.98 9.48
CA GLY A 600 -19.19 27.01 9.71
C GLY A 600 -18.39 27.70 8.58
N ARG A 601 -19.06 28.47 7.69
CA ARG A 601 -18.40 29.16 6.60
C ARG A 601 -17.93 30.55 7.05
N ILE A 602 -16.64 30.81 6.93
CA ILE A 602 -16.02 32.12 7.13
C ILE A 602 -15.92 32.79 5.76
N THR A 603 -16.48 34.00 5.62
CA THR A 603 -16.46 34.76 4.38
C THR A 603 -16.31 36.24 4.66
N GLY A 604 -15.89 37.00 3.66
CA GLY A 604 -15.79 38.47 3.70
C GLY A 604 -14.57 38.98 2.97
N THR A 605 -14.27 40.25 3.17
CA THR A 605 -13.08 40.91 2.57
C THR A 605 -12.26 41.50 3.70
N PRO A 606 -11.04 41.00 3.96
CA PRO A 606 -10.19 41.52 5.00
C PRO A 606 -9.78 42.96 4.70
N THR A 607 -9.88 43.86 5.67
CA THR A 607 -9.62 45.29 5.49
C THR A 607 -8.30 45.73 6.10
N THR A 608 -7.73 44.98 7.04
CA THR A 608 -6.53 45.38 7.79
C THR A 608 -5.43 44.34 7.63
N PRO A 609 -4.23 44.70 7.12
CA PRO A 609 -3.11 43.78 7.03
C PRO A 609 -2.60 43.43 8.40
N GLY A 610 -2.16 42.19 8.58
CA GLY A 610 -1.67 41.69 9.86
C GLY A 610 -1.60 40.18 9.95
N THR A 611 -1.16 39.70 11.11
CA THR A 611 -1.19 38.27 11.44
C THR A 611 -2.13 38.09 12.61
N TYR A 612 -3.18 37.33 12.39
CA TYR A 612 -4.25 37.09 13.34
C TYR A 612 -4.21 35.67 13.87
N THR A 613 -4.39 35.51 15.17
CA THR A 613 -4.62 34.20 15.78
C THR A 613 -6.13 33.98 15.88
N VAL A 614 -6.65 33.09 15.06
CA VAL A 614 -8.08 32.79 15.01
C VAL A 614 -8.34 31.53 15.84
N THR A 615 -9.25 31.63 16.80
CA THR A 615 -9.74 30.49 17.57
C THR A 615 -11.19 30.23 17.16
N VAL A 616 -11.46 28.99 16.77
CA VAL A 616 -12.81 28.53 16.40
C VAL A 616 -13.23 27.44 17.37
N ASP A 617 -14.47 27.48 17.80
CA ASP A 617 -15.12 26.40 18.53
C ASP A 617 -16.39 25.90 17.81
N ALA A 618 -16.61 24.59 17.92
CA ALA A 618 -17.85 23.93 17.52
C ALA A 618 -18.56 23.36 18.74
N LYS A 619 -19.86 23.59 18.86
CA LYS A 619 -20.65 23.22 20.01
C LYS A 619 -21.97 22.60 19.61
N ALA A 620 -22.39 21.52 20.28
CA ALA A 620 -23.77 21.03 20.31
C ALA A 620 -24.45 21.38 21.64
N SER A 621 -25.77 21.36 21.67
CA SER A 621 -26.55 21.67 22.90
C SER A 621 -26.10 20.79 24.06
N HIS A 622 -25.75 21.41 25.18
CA HIS A 622 -25.35 20.75 26.45
C HIS A 622 -24.04 19.97 26.43
N HIS A 623 -23.18 20.15 25.44
CA HIS A 623 -21.86 19.51 25.33
C HIS A 623 -20.73 20.52 25.40
N SER A 624 -19.54 20.08 25.75
CA SER A 624 -18.33 20.89 25.75
C SER A 624 -17.93 21.26 24.31
N ASN A 625 -17.16 22.34 24.19
CA ASN A 625 -16.72 22.81 22.86
C ASN A 625 -15.50 22.00 22.39
N SER A 626 -15.49 21.59 21.12
CA SER A 626 -14.27 21.22 20.41
C SER A 626 -13.64 22.49 19.81
N VAL A 627 -12.37 22.73 20.05
CA VAL A 627 -11.69 24.00 19.73
C VAL A 627 -10.50 23.76 18.83
N THR A 628 -10.30 24.62 17.83
CA THR A 628 -9.08 24.68 17.02
C THR A 628 -8.57 26.12 16.92
N THR A 629 -7.25 26.28 16.79
CA THR A 629 -6.61 27.58 16.66
C THR A 629 -5.64 27.55 15.47
N PHE A 630 -5.68 28.59 14.65
CA PHE A 630 -4.82 28.72 13.49
C PHE A 630 -4.43 30.18 13.23
N THR A 631 -3.40 30.37 12.39
CA THR A 631 -2.96 31.70 11.99
C THR A 631 -3.62 32.11 10.69
N TRP A 632 -4.15 33.35 10.64
CA TRP A 632 -4.60 34.00 9.40
C TRP A 632 -3.74 35.22 9.11
N LYS A 633 -2.93 35.16 8.06
CA LYS A 633 -2.09 36.27 7.61
C LYS A 633 -2.82 37.03 6.51
N VAL A 634 -3.09 38.31 6.75
CA VAL A 634 -3.59 39.24 5.73
C VAL A 634 -2.40 40.03 5.20
N ALA A 635 -2.00 39.74 3.99
CA ALA A 635 -0.89 40.40 3.33
C ALA A 635 -1.38 41.66 2.59
N ARG A 636 -0.48 42.64 2.39
CA ARG A 636 -0.76 43.74 1.46
C ARG A 636 -0.85 43.19 0.04
N ALA A 637 -1.76 43.70 -0.77
CA ALA A 637 -1.85 43.35 -2.18
C ALA A 637 -0.65 43.91 -2.95
N VAL A 638 -0.04 43.06 -3.78
CA VAL A 638 1.11 43.45 -4.62
C VAL A 638 0.71 43.28 -6.09
N VAL A 639 0.88 44.34 -6.87
CA VAL A 639 0.66 44.32 -8.32
C VAL A 639 1.91 44.90 -8.99
N GLU A 640 2.44 44.23 -10.01
CA GLU A 640 3.71 44.58 -10.63
C GLU A 640 3.65 44.59 -12.18
N ASN A 641 4.54 45.39 -12.78
CA ASN A 641 4.83 45.36 -14.20
C ASN A 641 6.35 45.19 -14.40
N THR A 642 6.74 44.12 -15.04
CA THR A 642 8.14 43.77 -15.36
C THR A 642 8.45 43.99 -16.85
N THR A 643 7.55 44.66 -17.58
CA THR A 643 7.80 44.99 -18.99
C THR A 643 8.82 46.11 -19.11
N ARG A 644 9.92 45.81 -19.76
CA ARG A 644 10.99 46.79 -19.96
C ARG A 644 10.54 47.92 -20.86
N THR A 645 10.68 49.16 -20.40
CA THR A 645 10.30 50.38 -21.13
C THR A 645 11.54 51.31 -21.28
N PRO A 646 12.07 51.53 -22.51
CA PRO A 646 13.18 52.40 -22.74
C PRO A 646 12.89 53.85 -22.36
N ILE A 647 13.87 54.56 -21.75
CA ILE A 647 13.79 55.98 -21.41
C ILE A 647 14.64 56.74 -22.44
N PRO A 648 14.04 57.63 -23.27
CA PRO A 648 14.80 58.45 -24.25
C PRO A 648 15.72 59.49 -23.56
N ASP A 649 16.95 59.57 -24.04
CA ASP A 649 17.93 60.60 -23.59
C ASP A 649 17.40 62.02 -23.87
N ALA A 650 17.24 62.80 -22.80
CA ALA A 650 16.65 64.15 -22.81
C ALA A 650 15.33 64.23 -23.60
N GLY A 651 14.53 63.17 -23.59
CA GLY A 651 13.34 62.97 -24.40
C GLY A 651 12.02 63.22 -23.69
N ALA A 652 10.94 62.84 -24.40
CA ALA A 652 9.62 62.84 -23.81
C ALA A 652 9.49 61.84 -22.68
N ALA A 653 8.68 62.12 -21.67
CA ALA A 653 8.38 61.16 -20.60
C ALA A 653 7.76 59.87 -21.14
N VAL A 654 8.20 58.75 -20.60
CA VAL A 654 7.65 57.41 -20.87
C VAL A 654 6.74 56.97 -19.72
N PHE A 655 5.81 56.06 -20.04
CA PHE A 655 4.86 55.55 -19.09
C PHE A 655 4.93 54.01 -19.06
N SER A 656 4.89 53.44 -17.88
CA SER A 656 4.70 52.01 -17.63
C SER A 656 3.45 51.85 -16.77
N ASP A 657 2.50 51.04 -17.26
CA ASP A 657 1.17 50.95 -16.70
C ASP A 657 1.00 49.66 -15.83
N ILE A 658 0.37 49.80 -14.67
CA ILE A 658 -0.18 48.68 -13.88
C ILE A 658 -1.70 48.85 -13.86
N VAL A 659 -2.41 47.81 -14.28
CA VAL A 659 -3.86 47.75 -14.19
C VAL A 659 -4.26 46.99 -12.94
N VAL A 660 -5.01 47.62 -12.04
CA VAL A 660 -5.55 47.01 -10.82
C VAL A 660 -7.06 46.87 -11.00
N ASP A 661 -7.58 45.66 -10.80
CA ASP A 661 -8.99 45.33 -11.09
C ASP A 661 -9.69 44.52 -9.98
N ARG A 662 -8.99 44.20 -8.89
CA ARG A 662 -9.48 43.26 -7.86
C ARG A 662 -9.46 43.79 -6.43
N LEU A 663 -9.08 45.02 -6.21
CA LEU A 663 -9.08 45.63 -4.88
C LEU A 663 -10.41 46.40 -4.63
N ALA A 664 -10.83 46.47 -3.39
CA ALA A 664 -12.01 47.22 -3.02
C ALA A 664 -11.62 48.62 -2.48
N GLY A 665 -12.47 49.64 -2.71
CA GLY A 665 -12.34 50.92 -2.06
C GLY A 665 -11.27 51.85 -2.61
N GLN A 666 -10.68 52.66 -1.72
CA GLN A 666 -9.62 53.64 -2.02
C GLN A 666 -8.23 53.02 -1.81
N ALA A 667 -7.21 53.55 -2.47
CA ALA A 667 -5.84 53.17 -2.22
C ALA A 667 -5.41 53.61 -0.79
N PRO A 668 -4.41 52.98 -0.18
CA PRO A 668 -4.00 53.29 1.17
C PRO A 668 -3.23 54.61 1.25
N SER A 669 -3.24 55.26 2.43
CA SER A 669 -2.46 56.44 2.69
C SER A 669 -0.96 56.23 2.77
N ASP A 670 -0.55 54.93 2.77
CA ASP A 670 0.85 54.53 2.81
C ASP A 670 1.24 53.62 1.64
N LEU A 671 0.61 53.83 0.46
CA LEU A 671 0.89 53.05 -0.78
C LEU A 671 2.41 53.01 -1.04
N LYS A 672 2.97 51.82 -1.19
CA LYS A 672 4.37 51.65 -1.55
C LYS A 672 4.54 51.50 -3.06
N VAL A 673 5.46 52.29 -3.60
CA VAL A 673 5.84 52.29 -5.02
C VAL A 673 7.30 51.88 -5.10
N ALA A 674 7.55 50.60 -5.40
CA ALA A 674 8.92 50.12 -5.58
C ALA A 674 9.27 50.14 -7.06
N VAL A 675 10.40 50.77 -7.40
CA VAL A 675 10.88 50.97 -8.77
C VAL A 675 12.22 50.31 -8.99
N ASP A 676 12.41 49.70 -10.15
CA ASP A 676 13.67 49.20 -10.67
C ASP A 676 13.93 49.89 -12.03
N ILE A 677 14.79 50.91 -12.04
CA ILE A 677 15.14 51.66 -13.22
C ILE A 677 16.64 51.56 -13.43
N LYS A 678 17.04 51.08 -14.58
CA LYS A 678 18.46 51.07 -15.00
C LYS A 678 18.73 52.34 -15.78
N HIS A 679 19.73 53.11 -15.32
CA HIS A 679 20.13 54.36 -15.96
C HIS A 679 21.59 54.68 -15.59
N THR A 680 22.35 55.23 -16.50
CA THR A 680 23.77 55.53 -16.30
C THR A 680 24.04 56.80 -15.48
N TRP A 681 23.01 57.62 -15.27
CA TRP A 681 23.06 58.79 -14.36
C TRP A 681 21.66 59.03 -13.75
N ARG A 682 21.41 58.49 -12.59
CA ARG A 682 20.07 58.54 -11.97
C ARG A 682 19.62 59.97 -11.59
N GLY A 683 20.57 60.89 -11.47
CA GLY A 683 20.32 62.29 -11.19
C GLY A 683 19.49 63.03 -12.25
N ASP A 684 19.52 62.54 -13.49
CA ASP A 684 18.80 63.13 -14.62
C ASP A 684 17.32 62.78 -14.63
N LEU A 685 16.94 61.74 -13.86
CA LEU A 685 15.59 61.25 -13.88
C LEU A 685 14.62 62.02 -12.99
N VAL A 686 13.45 62.35 -13.55
CA VAL A 686 12.23 62.69 -12.85
C VAL A 686 11.30 61.49 -12.87
N ILE A 687 10.79 61.08 -11.70
CA ILE A 687 9.92 59.95 -11.55
C ILE A 687 8.64 60.39 -10.82
N ASP A 688 7.52 60.17 -11.46
CA ASP A 688 6.22 60.45 -10.91
C ASP A 688 5.34 59.18 -10.94
N LEU A 689 4.46 59.04 -9.94
CA LEU A 689 3.33 58.10 -10.01
C LEU A 689 2.08 58.84 -10.44
N VAL A 690 1.36 58.39 -11.41
CA VAL A 690 0.08 58.92 -11.85
C VAL A 690 -1.04 57.96 -11.44
N GLY A 691 -1.94 58.38 -10.59
CA GLY A 691 -3.07 57.58 -10.13
C GLY A 691 -4.19 57.50 -11.15
N PRO A 692 -5.18 56.57 -10.93
CA PRO A 692 -6.28 56.33 -11.87
C PRO A 692 -7.10 57.55 -12.26
N ASN A 693 -7.28 58.51 -11.37
CA ASN A 693 -7.98 59.77 -11.65
C ASN A 693 -7.09 60.84 -12.27
N GLY A 694 -5.84 60.58 -12.59
CA GLY A 694 -4.88 61.48 -13.20
C GLY A 694 -4.06 62.33 -12.21
N THR A 695 -4.25 62.17 -10.91
CA THR A 695 -3.40 62.84 -9.90
C THR A 695 -1.93 62.37 -9.99
N VAL A 696 -1.01 63.35 -9.95
CA VAL A 696 0.42 63.08 -10.06
C VAL A 696 1.06 63.19 -8.67
N TYR A 697 1.78 62.16 -8.28
CA TYR A 697 2.60 62.07 -7.07
C TYR A 697 4.07 62.10 -7.45
N SER A 698 4.83 63.13 -7.04
CA SER A 698 6.25 63.21 -7.34
C SER A 698 7.03 62.27 -6.42
N LEU A 699 7.69 61.25 -7.02
CA LEU A 699 8.51 60.28 -6.33
C LEU A 699 9.98 60.74 -6.24
N LYS A 700 10.53 61.18 -7.36
CA LYS A 700 11.91 61.69 -7.46
C LYS A 700 12.00 62.89 -8.38
N LYS A 701 12.70 63.92 -7.96
CA LYS A 701 13.07 65.06 -8.79
C LYS A 701 14.49 64.89 -9.33
N SER A 702 14.80 65.51 -10.48
CA SER A 702 16.15 65.55 -11.00
C SER A 702 17.08 66.25 -10.06
N ASN A 703 18.35 65.77 -9.98
CA ASN A 703 19.43 66.34 -9.19
C ASN A 703 20.75 66.12 -9.91
N VAL A 704 21.21 67.11 -10.62
CA VAL A 704 22.43 67.06 -11.45
C VAL A 704 23.71 66.69 -10.66
N GLY A 705 23.68 66.81 -9.34
CA GLY A 705 24.79 66.41 -8.47
C GLY A 705 24.83 64.91 -8.12
N ASP A 706 23.80 64.12 -8.50
CA ASP A 706 23.72 62.72 -8.18
C ASP A 706 24.11 61.87 -9.39
N SER A 707 25.41 61.60 -9.48
CA SER A 707 26.00 60.84 -10.59
C SER A 707 25.94 59.31 -10.43
N ALA A 708 25.25 58.81 -9.47
CA ALA A 708 25.14 57.37 -9.29
C ALA A 708 24.25 56.74 -10.36
N ASP A 709 24.51 55.46 -10.68
CA ASP A 709 23.70 54.65 -11.59
C ASP A 709 22.44 54.15 -10.90
N ASN A 710 21.42 53.88 -11.70
CA ASN A 710 20.19 53.14 -11.40
C ASN A 710 19.34 53.70 -10.24
N VAL A 711 18.07 53.43 -10.24
CA VAL A 711 17.12 53.73 -9.14
C VAL A 711 16.48 52.42 -8.70
N PHE A 712 16.85 51.98 -7.48
CA PHE A 712 16.27 50.84 -6.79
C PHE A 712 15.68 51.33 -5.47
N GLU A 713 14.50 51.91 -5.51
CA GLU A 713 13.92 52.55 -4.33
C GLU A 713 12.44 52.20 -4.14
N THR A 714 11.98 52.31 -2.88
CA THR A 714 10.57 52.17 -2.53
C THR A 714 10.09 53.49 -1.93
N TYR A 715 9.21 54.15 -2.63
CA TYR A 715 8.56 55.37 -2.21
C TYR A 715 7.28 55.11 -1.45
N THR A 716 6.88 55.98 -0.54
CA THR A 716 5.60 55.93 0.15
C THR A 716 4.76 57.14 -0.26
N VAL A 717 3.54 56.88 -0.68
CA VAL A 717 2.62 57.90 -1.20
C VAL A 717 1.28 57.82 -0.44
N ASP A 718 0.75 58.97 -0.01
CA ASP A 718 -0.63 59.03 0.43
C ASP A 718 -1.53 59.06 -0.82
N ALA A 719 -2.10 57.91 -1.15
CA ALA A 719 -2.96 57.75 -2.29
C ALA A 719 -4.42 57.56 -1.87
N SER A 720 -4.79 57.88 -0.63
CA SER A 720 -6.15 57.65 -0.07
C SER A 720 -7.27 58.35 -0.79
N ALA A 721 -6.98 59.35 -1.62
CA ALA A 721 -7.94 60.04 -2.47
C ALA A 721 -8.14 59.36 -3.84
N GLN A 722 -7.45 58.27 -4.14
CA GLN A 722 -7.56 57.53 -5.39
C GLN A 722 -8.36 56.27 -5.22
N PRO A 723 -9.14 55.83 -6.22
CA PRO A 723 -9.66 54.46 -6.23
C PRO A 723 -8.46 53.49 -6.30
N ALA A 724 -8.54 52.37 -5.56
CA ALA A 724 -7.49 51.34 -5.63
C ALA A 724 -7.45 50.69 -7.02
N ASN A 725 -8.63 50.47 -7.62
CA ASN A 725 -8.75 49.93 -8.98
C ASN A 725 -8.61 51.02 -10.04
N GLY A 726 -8.05 50.64 -11.17
CA GLY A 726 -7.83 51.47 -12.34
C GLY A 726 -6.40 51.33 -12.85
N THR A 727 -6.03 52.23 -13.78
CA THR A 727 -4.69 52.22 -14.38
C THR A 727 -3.78 53.15 -13.59
N TRP A 728 -2.81 52.60 -12.92
CA TRP A 728 -1.70 53.34 -12.30
C TRP A 728 -0.56 53.38 -13.29
N ARG A 729 0.13 54.54 -13.39
CA ARG A 729 1.23 54.76 -14.34
C ARG A 729 2.47 55.22 -13.64
N LEU A 730 3.61 54.56 -13.83
CA LEU A 730 4.91 55.10 -13.53
C LEU A 730 5.34 55.97 -14.72
N LYS A 731 5.49 57.28 -14.49
CA LYS A 731 5.98 58.26 -15.47
C LYS A 731 7.46 58.53 -15.17
N VAL A 732 8.30 58.30 -16.14
CA VAL A 732 9.75 58.58 -16.02
C VAL A 732 10.21 59.44 -17.17
N GLN A 733 11.03 60.47 -16.85
CA GLN A 733 11.62 61.36 -17.85
C GLN A 733 13.10 61.61 -17.50
N ASP A 734 13.92 61.48 -18.50
CA ASP A 734 15.29 61.95 -18.47
C ASP A 734 15.34 63.42 -18.91
N MET A 735 15.89 64.30 -18.06
CA MET A 735 15.87 65.74 -18.23
C MET A 735 17.13 66.30 -18.91
N TYR A 736 18.18 65.51 -19.01
CA TYR A 736 19.48 65.96 -19.51
C TYR A 736 20.06 65.00 -20.55
N ARG A 737 20.97 65.45 -21.36
CA ARG A 737 21.58 64.65 -22.46
C ARG A 737 22.84 63.96 -21.99
N GLY A 738 23.05 62.75 -22.56
CA GLY A 738 24.34 62.05 -22.46
C GLY A 738 24.22 60.69 -21.83
N ASP A 739 23.07 60.38 -21.21
CA ASP A 739 22.82 59.15 -20.52
C ASP A 739 21.61 58.43 -21.06
N SER A 740 21.48 57.14 -20.76
CA SER A 740 20.38 56.33 -21.28
C SER A 740 19.97 55.25 -20.28
N GLY A 741 18.72 54.82 -20.36
CA GLY A 741 18.22 53.80 -19.47
C GLY A 741 16.85 53.21 -19.87
N TYR A 742 16.29 52.48 -18.95
CA TYR A 742 14.97 51.89 -19.10
C TYR A 742 14.34 51.58 -17.74
N ILE A 743 13.02 51.55 -17.66
CA ILE A 743 12.30 50.95 -16.56
C ILE A 743 12.42 49.44 -16.72
N ASP A 744 13.04 48.74 -15.78
CA ASP A 744 13.20 47.27 -15.79
C ASP A 744 11.98 46.60 -15.13
N GLY A 745 11.37 47.30 -14.17
CA GLY A 745 10.12 46.92 -13.54
C GLY A 745 9.71 47.87 -12.41
N TRP A 746 8.48 47.75 -11.99
CA TRP A 746 7.98 48.45 -10.81
C TRP A 746 6.75 47.74 -10.22
N LYS A 747 6.46 48.01 -8.95
CA LYS A 747 5.33 47.42 -8.27
C LYS A 747 4.67 48.37 -7.27
N LEU A 748 3.38 48.13 -7.09
CA LEU A 748 2.55 48.75 -6.07
C LEU A 748 2.27 47.76 -4.96
N VAL A 749 2.35 48.19 -3.70
CA VAL A 749 1.96 47.42 -2.52
C VAL A 749 0.88 48.20 -1.81
N PHE A 750 -0.35 47.76 -1.96
CA PHE A 750 -1.54 48.39 -1.41
C PHE A 750 -1.79 48.06 0.06
#